data_051ad6ed2932a831f69795c2787b4d03
#
_entry.id   051ad6ed2932a831f69795c2787b4d03
#
_cell.length_a   1.000
_cell.length_b   1.000
_cell.length_c   1.000
_cell.angle_alpha   90.00
_cell.angle_beta   90.00
_cell.angle_gamma   90.00
#
_symmetry.space_group_name_H-M   'P 1'
#
loop_
_entity.id
_entity.type
_entity.pdbx_description
1 polymer ?
#
loop_
_entity_poly.entity_id
_entity_poly.type
_entity_poly.pdbx_seq_one_letter_code
_entity_poly.pdbx_strand_id
1 'polypeptide(L)'
;MLPAARLPTRGLARFQEQQLMSLSSVSPRRAVLAVGLSLCIATVAQAEAAIDLDQVVVTASRTAQTQDQTLAPVTVIDRAQIERRQVNSLQDLLRGEAGVSLANNGGPGKATSLFLRGTEADHVVVLIDGVRIGSATAGGAALQDLPIEQIERIEIVRGPFSSLYGSEALGGVVQIFTRRPQGGLVPTLSVAAGSDNARRYGAGIAGRSPGDLSDAGGWYSVNAVHDETDGINAYLDTGSSAYDPDRDGYRNDSLSAQGGWRFNRQWDADVHGLRAQSRNEYDGSAFGGNLSKGVQQAIGGRVRYAPSDALKLTASVGSSADLSDAYYQGAYLSTYDTRRKQGALQADLDTGPGLLTVGFDWQRDAIASSDTYDADSRIDRAAFAQWQQTFGSQSLQASLRRNDNSQFGGKTTGSLLWGWDVAEHLRLTASYGTAFKAPTFNELYYPEYGNPLLGPETSKSAELGLRGRYDWGTWTLSAFQTRIDDLIAYDASLVDATHPFGQPNNIDRARIRGVEAGYDTELAGWTVRSALTWLAPQADGEVNHGNWLPRRARQSGRIDADRNIGAFGIGASLFGSGARYDDLANTDRLAGYGLLDLRVSYAVNADWKVQLAANNVFDRHYETARWYAQPGRNYLLTLRYQPAH
;
A
#
# COMPACT_ATOMS: atom_id res chain seq x y z
N MET A 1 33.82 53.52 18.62
CA MET A 1 34.51 53.64 19.94
C MET A 1 34.52 52.25 20.56
N LEU A 2 35.69 51.61 20.51
CA LEU A 2 36.12 50.48 21.36
C LEU A 2 36.58 51.03 22.71
N PRO A 3 36.71 50.27 23.83
CA PRO A 3 37.69 49.18 23.99
C PRO A 3 37.14 47.95 24.71
N ALA A 4 37.54 46.73 24.48
CA ALA A 4 38.77 45.96 24.64
C ALA A 4 39.26 45.68 26.08
N ALA A 5 39.56 44.38 26.30
CA ALA A 5 40.48 43.75 27.26
C ALA A 5 39.80 43.05 28.48
N ARG A 6 40.22 41.88 29.00
CA ARG A 6 41.42 41.01 28.86
C ARG A 6 41.16 39.72 29.62
N LEU A 7 41.73 38.60 29.12
CA LEU A 7 42.03 37.36 29.89
C LEU A 7 43.15 37.61 30.94
N PRO A 8 43.34 36.74 31.93
CA PRO A 8 44.50 35.86 31.95
C PRO A 8 44.31 34.42 32.48
N THR A 9 44.86 33.49 31.88
CA THR A 9 45.95 32.50 31.98
C THR A 9 46.36 31.92 33.36
N ARG A 10 46.60 30.58 33.28
CA ARG A 10 47.56 29.67 33.94
C ARG A 10 47.17 28.90 35.19
N GLY A 11 47.46 27.61 35.13
CA GLY A 11 48.09 26.78 36.11
C GLY A 11 48.02 25.27 35.89
N LEU A 12 49.08 24.70 35.34
CA LEU A 12 49.39 23.26 35.31
C LEU A 12 49.81 22.77 36.71
N ALA A 13 49.36 21.57 37.09
CA ALA A 13 50.21 20.66 37.91
C ALA A 13 49.71 19.22 37.78
N ARG A 14 50.64 18.32 37.50
CA ARG A 14 50.56 16.87 37.54
C ARG A 14 50.50 16.37 39.00
N PHE A 15 49.86 15.22 39.26
CA PHE A 15 50.50 14.12 39.99
C PHE A 15 49.75 12.79 39.81
N GLN A 16 50.50 11.71 39.90
CA GLN A 16 50.24 10.30 39.58
C GLN A 16 49.48 9.54 40.66
N GLU A 17 48.89 8.39 40.20
CA GLU A 17 48.72 7.07 40.83
C GLU A 17 47.89 6.92 42.10
N GLN A 18 46.80 6.16 42.03
CA GLN A 18 46.76 4.74 42.48
C GLN A 18 45.37 4.09 42.29
N GLN A 19 45.41 2.81 41.94
CA GLN A 19 44.29 1.88 41.78
C GLN A 19 43.38 1.82 43.00
N LEU A 20 42.06 1.72 42.74
CA LEU A 20 41.19 0.77 43.47
C LEU A 20 39.85 0.61 42.74
N MET A 21 39.43 -0.64 42.61
CA MET A 21 38.19 -1.11 42.03
C MET A 21 36.97 -0.34 42.56
N SER A 22 36.07 0.08 41.70
CA SER A 22 34.66 0.19 42.03
C SER A 22 33.79 -0.06 40.78
N LEU A 23 32.95 -1.04 40.91
CA LEU A 23 31.86 -1.35 40.00
C LEU A 23 31.02 -0.10 39.75
N SER A 24 31.02 0.45 38.54
CA SER A 24 30.10 1.49 38.14
C SER A 24 29.07 0.95 37.17
N SER A 25 27.85 1.03 37.62
CA SER A 25 26.54 1.01 36.96
C SER A 25 26.56 1.10 35.42
N VAL A 26 26.21 -0.01 34.78
CA VAL A 26 25.81 -0.05 33.37
C VAL A 26 24.37 0.43 33.27
N SER A 27 24.15 1.47 32.50
CA SER A 27 22.83 2.03 32.23
C SER A 27 21.93 1.04 31.46
N PRO A 28 20.62 0.96 31.70
CA PRO A 28 19.72 -0.10 31.21
C PRO A 28 19.21 0.12 29.78
N ARG A 29 20.01 0.68 28.88
CA ARG A 29 19.53 0.97 27.50
C ARG A 29 20.01 0.02 26.40
N ARG A 30 20.72 -1.07 26.71
CA ARG A 30 21.21 -2.04 25.70
C ARG A 30 20.82 -3.51 25.93
N ALA A 31 19.92 -3.81 26.86
CA ALA A 31 19.62 -5.19 27.29
C ALA A 31 18.29 -5.76 26.77
N VAL A 32 17.59 -5.15 25.82
CA VAL A 32 16.27 -5.65 25.36
C VAL A 32 16.34 -6.51 24.09
N LEU A 33 17.49 -6.64 23.45
CA LEU A 33 17.62 -7.41 22.18
C LEU A 33 18.28 -8.80 22.32
N ALA A 34 18.62 -9.26 23.50
CA ALA A 34 19.38 -10.51 23.70
C ALA A 34 18.63 -11.65 24.42
N VAL A 35 17.37 -11.46 24.83
CA VAL A 35 16.63 -12.48 25.62
C VAL A 35 15.63 -13.31 24.79
N GLY A 36 15.46 -13.01 23.50
CA GLY A 36 14.48 -13.70 22.64
C GLY A 36 14.94 -15.02 22.00
N LEU A 37 16.18 -15.48 22.16
CA LEU A 37 16.71 -16.58 21.31
C LEU A 37 17.12 -17.86 22.05
N SER A 38 16.81 -18.05 23.30
CA SER A 38 17.35 -19.20 24.06
C SER A 38 16.32 -20.17 24.66
N LEU A 39 15.07 -20.17 24.20
CA LEU A 39 14.07 -21.14 24.75
C LEU A 39 13.22 -21.78 23.66
N CYS A 40 13.82 -22.51 22.72
CA CYS A 40 13.11 -23.47 21.85
C CYS A 40 14.08 -24.53 21.31
N ILE A 41 14.52 -25.45 22.15
CA ILE A 41 15.01 -26.76 21.71
C ILE A 41 14.31 -27.80 22.56
N ALA A 42 13.31 -28.44 22.00
CA ALA A 42 12.93 -29.85 22.12
C ALA A 42 11.44 -30.04 21.82
N THR A 43 11.16 -30.55 20.69
CA THR A 43 10.34 -31.74 20.36
C THR A 43 10.01 -31.69 18.87
N VAL A 44 10.53 -32.66 18.17
CA VAL A 44 10.16 -32.95 16.78
C VAL A 44 8.71 -33.45 16.82
N ALA A 45 7.75 -32.57 16.49
CA ALA A 45 6.39 -32.95 16.20
C ALA A 45 6.21 -32.84 14.67
N GLN A 46 5.52 -33.81 14.12
CA GLN A 46 5.22 -33.95 12.68
C GLN A 46 4.76 -32.63 12.07
N ALA A 47 5.39 -32.25 10.98
CA ALA A 47 4.96 -31.10 10.17
C ALA A 47 3.57 -31.38 9.60
N GLU A 48 2.60 -30.60 10.00
CA GLU A 48 1.35 -30.47 9.27
C GLU A 48 1.64 -29.73 7.97
N ALA A 49 0.93 -30.10 6.89
CA ALA A 49 1.24 -29.69 5.52
C ALA A 49 1.49 -28.19 5.37
N ALA A 50 2.53 -27.84 4.63
CA ALA A 50 2.85 -26.48 4.24
C ALA A 50 1.63 -25.81 3.58
N ILE A 51 1.46 -24.49 3.82
CA ILE A 51 0.42 -23.67 3.17
C ILE A 51 0.53 -23.89 1.66
N ASP A 52 -0.53 -24.41 1.04
CA ASP A 52 -0.59 -24.67 -0.40
C ASP A 52 -0.66 -23.34 -1.16
N LEU A 53 0.51 -22.79 -1.49
CA LEU A 53 0.66 -21.57 -2.29
C LEU A 53 0.36 -21.77 -3.77
N ASP A 54 0.17 -23.01 -4.23
CA ASP A 54 -0.14 -23.33 -5.63
C ASP A 54 -1.56 -22.88 -6.05
N GLN A 55 -2.44 -22.60 -5.08
CA GLN A 55 -3.81 -22.14 -5.35
C GLN A 55 -3.95 -20.61 -5.41
N VAL A 56 -2.95 -19.84 -5.02
CA VAL A 56 -3.04 -18.37 -5.03
C VAL A 56 -2.79 -17.84 -6.44
N VAL A 57 -3.85 -17.43 -7.11
CA VAL A 57 -3.79 -16.81 -8.43
C VAL A 57 -3.43 -15.34 -8.31
N VAL A 58 -2.31 -14.95 -8.90
CA VAL A 58 -1.82 -13.57 -8.95
C VAL A 58 -2.07 -13.01 -10.36
N THR A 59 -2.56 -11.78 -10.44
CA THR A 59 -2.84 -11.08 -11.71
C THR A 59 -1.86 -9.93 -11.97
N ALA A 60 -0.77 -9.91 -11.23
CA ALA A 60 0.28 -8.88 -11.28
C ALA A 60 0.86 -8.63 -12.68
N SER A 61 0.87 -9.66 -13.54
CA SER A 61 1.33 -9.60 -14.93
C SER A 61 0.20 -9.44 -15.95
N ARG A 62 -0.98 -8.99 -15.55
CA ARG A 62 -2.23 -8.94 -16.33
C ARG A 62 -2.77 -10.32 -16.78
N THR A 63 -2.05 -11.38 -16.53
CA THR A 63 -2.45 -12.76 -16.75
C THR A 63 -2.48 -13.50 -15.42
N ALA A 64 -3.43 -14.41 -15.28
CA ALA A 64 -3.54 -15.22 -14.07
C ALA A 64 -2.37 -16.23 -14.01
N GLN A 65 -1.61 -16.19 -12.93
CA GLN A 65 -0.48 -17.09 -12.66
C GLN A 65 -0.54 -17.55 -11.21
N THR A 66 0.04 -18.68 -10.89
CA THR A 66 0.30 -19.02 -9.48
C THR A 66 1.39 -18.11 -8.91
N GLN A 67 1.41 -17.94 -7.61
CA GLN A 67 2.44 -17.12 -6.95
C GLN A 67 3.85 -17.64 -7.26
N ASP A 68 4.02 -18.93 -7.45
CA ASP A 68 5.31 -19.56 -7.79
C ASP A 68 5.76 -19.32 -9.21
N GLN A 69 4.82 -19.23 -10.16
CA GLN A 69 5.14 -18.93 -11.55
C GLN A 69 5.53 -17.47 -11.76
N THR A 70 5.10 -16.59 -10.86
CA THR A 70 5.39 -15.15 -10.95
C THR A 70 6.89 -14.87 -10.75
N LEU A 71 7.50 -14.14 -11.70
CA LEU A 71 8.88 -13.67 -11.62
C LEU A 71 9.01 -12.34 -10.88
N ALA A 72 7.91 -11.63 -10.72
CA ALA A 72 7.85 -10.38 -9.97
C ALA A 72 7.77 -10.65 -8.45
N PRO A 73 8.35 -9.78 -7.61
CA PRO A 73 8.15 -9.84 -6.17
C PRO A 73 6.72 -9.41 -5.81
N VAL A 74 5.89 -10.36 -5.41
CA VAL A 74 4.49 -10.17 -5.06
C VAL A 74 4.23 -10.59 -3.62
N THR A 75 3.47 -9.77 -2.90
CA THR A 75 2.84 -10.15 -1.63
C THR A 75 1.34 -10.28 -1.86
N VAL A 76 0.76 -11.38 -1.40
CA VAL A 76 -0.69 -11.59 -1.40
C VAL A 76 -1.17 -11.62 0.04
N ILE A 77 -2.15 -10.79 0.36
CA ILE A 77 -2.86 -10.78 1.64
C ILE A 77 -4.27 -11.28 1.35
N ASP A 78 -4.57 -12.49 1.74
CA ASP A 78 -5.87 -13.13 1.50
C ASP A 78 -6.90 -12.82 2.61
N ARG A 79 -8.15 -13.22 2.39
CA ARG A 79 -9.24 -13.01 3.35
C ARG A 79 -8.96 -13.66 4.70
N ALA A 80 -8.39 -14.84 4.73
CA ALA A 80 -8.07 -15.54 5.96
C ALA A 80 -7.04 -14.77 6.80
N GLN A 81 -6.06 -14.13 6.17
CA GLN A 81 -5.09 -13.26 6.83
C GLN A 81 -5.73 -11.97 7.33
N ILE A 82 -6.59 -11.33 6.53
CA ILE A 82 -7.34 -10.13 6.94
C ILE A 82 -8.14 -10.43 8.22
N GLU A 83 -8.83 -11.57 8.25
CA GLU A 83 -9.63 -11.99 9.40
C GLU A 83 -8.79 -12.41 10.61
N ARG A 84 -7.64 -13.04 10.40
CA ARG A 84 -6.71 -13.39 11.51
C ARG A 84 -6.11 -12.15 12.15
N ARG A 85 -5.67 -11.18 11.33
CA ARG A 85 -5.01 -9.95 11.82
C ARG A 85 -5.95 -9.05 12.61
N GLN A 86 -7.26 -9.12 12.41
CA GLN A 86 -8.29 -8.33 13.12
C GLN A 86 -7.98 -6.83 13.15
N VAL A 87 -7.42 -6.30 12.08
CA VAL A 87 -7.01 -4.89 11.98
C VAL A 87 -8.20 -3.98 11.70
N ASN A 88 -8.07 -2.70 12.07
CA ASN A 88 -9.14 -1.73 12.00
C ASN A 88 -9.26 -1.05 10.62
N SER A 89 -8.17 -1.00 9.86
CA SER A 89 -8.10 -0.23 8.62
C SER A 89 -7.21 -0.91 7.59
N LEU A 90 -7.31 -0.46 6.34
CA LEU A 90 -6.42 -0.90 5.26
C LEU A 90 -4.96 -0.50 5.55
N GLN A 91 -4.73 0.67 6.17
CA GLN A 91 -3.39 1.11 6.55
C GLN A 91 -2.75 0.13 7.56
N ASP A 92 -3.49 -0.29 8.59
CA ASP A 92 -3.00 -1.25 9.58
C ASP A 92 -2.69 -2.61 8.96
N LEU A 93 -3.49 -3.01 7.96
CA LEU A 93 -3.27 -4.25 7.21
C LEU A 93 -1.96 -4.21 6.43
N LEU A 94 -1.70 -3.10 5.74
CA LEU A 94 -0.51 -2.90 4.89
C LEU A 94 0.73 -2.56 5.69
N ARG A 95 0.58 -2.10 6.94
CA ARG A 95 1.70 -1.69 7.81
C ARG A 95 2.66 -2.84 8.06
N GLY A 96 3.93 -2.64 7.66
CA GLY A 96 5.00 -3.60 7.85
C GLY A 96 5.07 -4.72 6.83
N GLU A 97 4.25 -4.71 5.77
CA GLU A 97 4.49 -5.55 4.61
C GLU A 97 5.81 -5.18 3.93
N ALA A 98 6.47 -6.14 3.30
CA ALA A 98 7.77 -5.93 2.67
C ALA A 98 7.71 -4.78 1.65
N GLY A 99 8.62 -3.82 1.77
CA GLY A 99 8.71 -2.65 0.88
C GLY A 99 7.64 -1.58 1.09
N VAL A 100 6.70 -1.76 2.03
CA VAL A 100 5.62 -0.80 2.30
C VAL A 100 6.01 0.14 3.44
N SER A 101 5.94 1.44 3.18
CA SER A 101 5.97 2.50 4.20
C SER A 101 4.68 3.32 4.12
N LEU A 102 4.21 3.78 5.27
CA LEU A 102 3.00 4.59 5.37
C LEU A 102 3.28 5.86 6.17
N ALA A 103 2.67 6.96 5.75
CA ALA A 103 2.53 8.17 6.56
C ALA A 103 1.03 8.53 6.61
N ASN A 104 0.53 8.77 7.82
CA ASN A 104 -0.86 9.09 8.08
C ASN A 104 -0.93 10.32 8.97
N ASN A 105 -1.84 11.23 8.66
CA ASN A 105 -2.01 12.52 9.32
C ASN A 105 -3.01 12.44 10.48
N GLY A 106 -2.88 11.43 11.37
CA GLY A 106 -3.62 11.46 12.63
C GLY A 106 -4.68 10.37 12.85
N GLY A 107 -4.52 9.16 12.29
CA GLY A 107 -5.38 8.02 12.60
C GLY A 107 -6.52 7.75 11.60
N PRO A 108 -7.67 7.24 12.04
CA PRO A 108 -8.75 6.83 11.14
C PRO A 108 -9.26 7.97 10.25
N GLY A 109 -9.46 7.69 8.96
CA GLY A 109 -9.98 8.65 7.98
C GLY A 109 -9.01 9.76 7.55
N LYS A 110 -7.87 9.89 8.21
CA LYS A 110 -6.90 10.94 7.88
C LYS A 110 -6.08 10.58 6.66
N ALA A 111 -5.66 11.61 5.91
CA ALA A 111 -4.87 11.46 4.70
C ALA A 111 -3.70 10.49 4.90
N THR A 112 -3.62 9.49 4.04
CA THR A 112 -2.64 8.40 4.13
C THR A 112 -1.84 8.28 2.85
N SER A 113 -0.53 8.46 2.95
CA SER A 113 0.41 8.25 1.86
C SER A 113 0.98 6.83 1.93
N LEU A 114 0.91 6.13 0.82
CA LEU A 114 1.52 4.80 0.63
C LEU A 114 2.79 4.93 -0.21
N PHE A 115 3.92 4.60 0.36
CA PHE A 115 5.21 4.56 -0.32
C PHE A 115 5.61 3.11 -0.55
N LEU A 116 5.86 2.73 -1.79
CA LEU A 116 6.30 1.39 -2.12
C LEU A 116 7.79 1.42 -2.52
N ARG A 117 8.62 0.67 -1.77
CA ARG A 117 10.09 0.67 -1.93
C ARG A 117 10.73 2.06 -1.82
N GLY A 118 10.11 2.96 -1.06
CA GLY A 118 10.63 4.31 -0.82
C GLY A 118 10.41 5.31 -1.96
N THR A 119 9.67 4.97 -3.01
CA THR A 119 9.21 5.92 -4.06
C THR A 119 8.15 6.87 -3.50
N GLU A 120 7.68 7.86 -4.29
CA GLU A 120 6.60 8.77 -3.86
C GLU A 120 5.24 8.06 -3.79
N ALA A 121 4.27 8.66 -3.09
CA ALA A 121 2.94 8.07 -2.95
C ALA A 121 2.17 8.01 -4.28
N ASP A 122 2.39 8.94 -5.17
CA ASP A 122 1.84 9.01 -6.52
C ASP A 122 2.64 8.19 -7.57
N HIS A 123 3.67 7.47 -7.10
CA HIS A 123 4.40 6.45 -7.86
C HIS A 123 3.80 5.04 -7.72
N VAL A 124 2.64 4.91 -7.11
CA VAL A 124 1.98 3.62 -6.86
C VAL A 124 0.60 3.61 -7.50
N VAL A 125 0.41 2.70 -8.44
CA VAL A 125 -0.92 2.46 -9.03
C VAL A 125 -1.76 1.63 -8.08
N VAL A 126 -2.96 2.12 -7.75
CA VAL A 126 -3.95 1.38 -6.95
C VAL A 126 -5.15 1.03 -7.82
N LEU A 127 -5.56 -0.24 -7.76
CA LEU A 127 -6.68 -0.78 -8.54
C LEU A 127 -7.70 -1.43 -7.59
N ILE A 128 -9.00 -1.28 -7.90
CA ILE A 128 -10.09 -2.04 -7.29
C ILE A 128 -10.75 -2.88 -8.38
N ASP A 129 -10.66 -4.20 -8.29
CA ASP A 129 -11.17 -5.16 -9.29
C ASP A 129 -10.72 -4.87 -10.72
N GLY A 130 -9.52 -4.25 -10.89
CA GLY A 130 -8.93 -3.86 -12.17
C GLY A 130 -9.28 -2.42 -12.61
N VAL A 131 -10.10 -1.69 -11.88
CA VAL A 131 -10.37 -0.27 -12.11
C VAL A 131 -9.35 0.58 -11.35
N ARG A 132 -8.59 1.42 -12.05
CA ARG A 132 -7.64 2.34 -11.45
C ARG A 132 -8.37 3.43 -10.66
N ILE A 133 -7.97 3.63 -9.42
CA ILE A 133 -8.46 4.69 -8.54
C ILE A 133 -7.34 5.69 -8.24
N GLY A 134 -7.69 6.81 -7.64
CA GLY A 134 -6.78 7.85 -7.16
C GLY A 134 -7.08 9.21 -7.77
N SER A 135 -6.58 10.24 -7.10
CA SER A 135 -6.72 11.64 -7.49
C SER A 135 -5.80 11.98 -8.66
N ALA A 136 -6.31 12.64 -9.69
CA ALA A 136 -5.46 13.22 -10.74
C ALA A 136 -4.95 14.61 -10.34
N THR A 137 -5.57 15.25 -9.35
CA THR A 137 -5.12 16.54 -8.83
C THR A 137 -3.92 16.40 -7.90
N ALA A 138 -4.01 15.58 -6.86
CA ALA A 138 -2.97 15.42 -5.84
C ALA A 138 -2.07 14.18 -6.03
N GLY A 139 -2.42 13.25 -6.94
CA GLY A 139 -1.78 11.95 -7.05
C GLY A 139 -2.15 11.01 -5.89
N GLY A 140 -1.89 9.72 -6.06
CA GLY A 140 -2.20 8.73 -5.03
C GLY A 140 -3.70 8.42 -4.85
N ALA A 141 -3.99 7.40 -4.06
CA ALA A 141 -5.35 6.95 -3.77
C ALA A 141 -5.69 7.16 -2.29
N ALA A 142 -6.93 7.56 -1.99
CA ALA A 142 -7.44 7.74 -0.64
C ALA A 142 -7.71 6.38 0.03
N LEU A 143 -6.64 5.71 0.47
CA LEU A 143 -6.68 4.38 1.08
C LEU A 143 -7.45 4.36 2.40
N GLN A 144 -7.50 5.49 3.10
CA GLN A 144 -8.22 5.65 4.38
C GLN A 144 -9.73 5.43 4.26
N ASP A 145 -10.29 5.60 3.06
CA ASP A 145 -11.73 5.48 2.82
C ASP A 145 -12.14 4.09 2.30
N LEU A 146 -11.17 3.18 2.09
CA LEU A 146 -11.46 1.84 1.57
C LEU A 146 -11.82 0.87 2.71
N PRO A 147 -13.05 0.29 2.69
CA PRO A 147 -13.54 -0.54 3.77
C PRO A 147 -12.92 -1.95 3.75
N ILE A 148 -12.15 -2.29 4.78
CA ILE A 148 -11.44 -3.57 4.91
C ILE A 148 -12.39 -4.79 4.91
N GLU A 149 -13.62 -4.63 5.40
CA GLU A 149 -14.63 -5.69 5.46
C GLU A 149 -15.07 -6.16 4.07
N GLN A 150 -14.94 -5.30 3.05
CA GLN A 150 -15.34 -5.60 1.67
C GLN A 150 -14.20 -6.20 0.83
N ILE A 151 -13.00 -6.33 1.39
CA ILE A 151 -11.82 -6.82 0.69
C ILE A 151 -11.71 -8.34 0.81
N GLU A 152 -11.55 -9.04 -0.32
CA GLU A 152 -11.26 -10.46 -0.42
C GLU A 152 -9.76 -10.74 -0.35
N ARG A 153 -8.97 -9.99 -1.14
CA ARG A 153 -7.52 -10.09 -1.13
C ARG A 153 -6.87 -8.82 -1.66
N ILE A 154 -5.61 -8.65 -1.34
CA ILE A 154 -4.74 -7.57 -1.85
C ILE A 154 -3.50 -8.21 -2.45
N GLU A 155 -3.13 -7.78 -3.65
CA GLU A 155 -1.89 -8.13 -4.31
C GLU A 155 -1.00 -6.89 -4.37
N ILE A 156 0.21 -6.96 -3.79
CA ILE A 156 1.21 -5.87 -3.80
C ILE A 156 2.36 -6.32 -4.69
N VAL A 157 2.47 -5.70 -5.86
CA VAL A 157 3.51 -5.96 -6.84
C VAL A 157 4.55 -4.86 -6.74
N ARG A 158 5.79 -5.21 -6.46
CA ARG A 158 6.88 -4.25 -6.25
C ARG A 158 7.79 -4.14 -7.46
N GLY A 159 8.22 -2.92 -7.76
CA GLY A 159 9.11 -2.58 -8.86
C GLY A 159 8.40 -1.87 -10.02
N PRO A 160 9.13 -1.51 -11.09
CA PRO A 160 8.59 -0.73 -12.19
C PRO A 160 7.73 -1.59 -13.11
N PHE A 161 6.42 -1.32 -13.09
CA PHE A 161 5.43 -2.00 -13.93
C PHE A 161 4.73 -1.08 -14.93
N SER A 162 5.33 0.06 -15.28
CA SER A 162 4.77 0.96 -16.30
C SER A 162 4.66 0.30 -17.68
N SER A 163 5.45 -0.74 -17.97
CA SER A 163 5.32 -1.53 -19.19
C SER A 163 3.99 -2.29 -19.30
N LEU A 164 3.26 -2.47 -18.19
CA LEU A 164 1.94 -3.10 -18.18
C LEU A 164 0.83 -2.13 -17.76
N TYR A 165 1.11 -1.25 -16.78
CA TYR A 165 0.08 -0.40 -16.15
C TYR A 165 0.17 1.09 -16.53
N GLY A 166 1.20 1.50 -17.29
CA GLY A 166 1.38 2.88 -17.75
C GLY A 166 1.96 3.80 -16.67
N SER A 167 1.60 5.08 -16.74
CA SER A 167 2.05 6.13 -15.81
C SER A 167 1.77 5.78 -14.36
N GLU A 168 2.64 6.26 -13.43
CA GLU A 168 2.55 6.13 -11.97
C GLU A 168 2.98 4.74 -11.40
N ALA A 169 3.26 3.72 -12.23
CA ALA A 169 3.72 2.41 -11.74
C ALA A 169 5.25 2.34 -11.59
N LEU A 170 5.87 3.35 -10.94
CA LEU A 170 7.32 3.40 -10.67
C LEU A 170 7.69 2.52 -9.48
N GLY A 171 6.98 2.67 -8.36
CA GLY A 171 7.16 1.89 -7.15
C GLY A 171 6.49 0.52 -7.24
N GLY A 172 5.38 0.44 -7.94
CA GLY A 172 4.63 -0.79 -8.14
C GLY A 172 3.12 -0.60 -8.29
N VAL A 173 2.41 -1.69 -8.04
CA VAL A 173 0.96 -1.78 -8.18
C VAL A 173 0.37 -2.43 -6.93
N VAL A 174 -0.70 -1.86 -6.39
CA VAL A 174 -1.53 -2.46 -5.35
C VAL A 174 -2.90 -2.77 -5.95
N GLN A 175 -3.23 -4.04 -6.06
CA GLN A 175 -4.52 -4.46 -6.59
C GLN A 175 -5.39 -5.04 -5.47
N ILE A 176 -6.55 -4.43 -5.27
CA ILE A 176 -7.53 -4.78 -4.25
C ILE A 176 -8.69 -5.50 -4.95
N PHE A 177 -9.06 -6.66 -4.44
CA PHE A 177 -10.19 -7.43 -4.93
C PHE A 177 -11.30 -7.41 -3.89
N THR A 178 -12.51 -7.11 -4.32
CA THR A 178 -13.70 -7.15 -3.46
C THR A 178 -14.22 -8.58 -3.28
N ARG A 179 -15.02 -8.79 -2.23
CA ARG A 179 -15.47 -10.13 -1.81
C ARG A 179 -16.26 -10.87 -2.88
N ARG A 180 -15.89 -12.12 -3.13
CA ARG A 180 -16.58 -13.05 -4.04
C ARG A 180 -17.20 -14.22 -3.31
N PRO A 181 -18.33 -14.77 -3.80
CA PRO A 181 -18.94 -15.95 -3.19
C PRO A 181 -18.07 -17.19 -3.40
N GLN A 182 -17.91 -17.97 -2.33
CA GLN A 182 -17.20 -19.25 -2.39
C GLN A 182 -18.16 -20.46 -2.37
N GLY A 183 -19.47 -20.22 -2.18
CA GLY A 183 -20.47 -21.28 -2.05
C GLY A 183 -21.85 -20.86 -2.55
N GLY A 184 -22.90 -21.56 -2.10
CA GLY A 184 -24.30 -21.22 -2.33
C GLY A 184 -24.67 -19.84 -1.75
N LEU A 185 -25.89 -19.69 -1.28
CA LEU A 185 -26.32 -18.43 -0.64
C LEU A 185 -25.66 -18.26 0.73
N VAL A 186 -24.88 -17.21 0.91
CA VAL A 186 -24.09 -16.90 2.12
C VAL A 186 -24.42 -15.48 2.60
N PRO A 187 -25.28 -15.32 3.59
CA PRO A 187 -25.42 -14.06 4.30
C PRO A 187 -24.24 -13.88 5.28
N THR A 188 -23.78 -12.64 5.45
CA THR A 188 -22.75 -12.27 6.43
C THR A 188 -23.19 -11.06 7.23
N LEU A 189 -22.92 -11.07 8.53
CA LEU A 189 -23.13 -9.92 9.40
C LEU A 189 -21.91 -9.70 10.28
N SER A 190 -21.60 -8.46 10.57
CA SER A 190 -20.57 -8.08 11.54
C SER A 190 -21.00 -6.85 12.33
N VAL A 191 -20.74 -6.87 13.63
CA VAL A 191 -20.93 -5.72 14.52
C VAL A 191 -19.68 -5.59 15.35
N ALA A 192 -19.11 -4.38 15.41
CA ALA A 192 -17.95 -4.13 16.25
C ALA A 192 -18.14 -2.84 17.05
N ALA A 193 -17.55 -2.83 18.26
CA ALA A 193 -17.48 -1.67 19.13
C ALA A 193 -16.11 -1.61 19.79
N GLY A 194 -15.57 -0.40 19.98
CA GLY A 194 -14.21 -0.24 20.49
C GLY A 194 -13.92 1.11 21.16
N SER A 195 -12.64 1.33 21.38
CA SER A 195 -12.12 2.60 21.89
C SER A 195 -12.51 3.77 20.99
N ASP A 196 -12.48 4.97 21.55
CA ASP A 196 -12.80 6.22 20.85
C ASP A 196 -14.20 6.19 20.21
N ASN A 197 -15.16 5.55 20.92
CA ASN A 197 -16.54 5.35 20.47
C ASN A 197 -16.65 4.68 19.09
N ALA A 198 -15.61 3.90 18.70
CA ALA A 198 -15.60 3.21 17.41
C ALA A 198 -16.76 2.22 17.31
N ARG A 199 -17.50 2.28 16.21
CA ARG A 199 -18.63 1.39 15.89
C ARG A 199 -18.56 1.02 14.41
N ARG A 200 -18.73 -0.27 14.15
CA ARG A 200 -18.78 -0.78 12.78
C ARG A 200 -19.92 -1.75 12.62
N TYR A 201 -20.66 -1.61 11.53
CA TYR A 201 -21.77 -2.49 11.16
C TYR A 201 -21.53 -2.94 9.72
N GLY A 202 -21.51 -4.24 9.50
CA GLY A 202 -21.36 -4.83 8.17
C GLY A 202 -22.47 -5.83 7.90
N ALA A 203 -23.02 -5.79 6.69
CA ALA A 203 -23.95 -6.79 6.20
C ALA A 203 -23.61 -7.13 4.75
N GLY A 204 -23.73 -8.41 4.41
CA GLY A 204 -23.48 -8.87 3.07
C GLY A 204 -24.29 -10.09 2.71
N ILE A 205 -24.45 -10.29 1.41
CA ILE A 205 -25.05 -11.48 0.83
C ILE A 205 -24.27 -11.85 -0.43
N ALA A 206 -23.88 -13.09 -0.54
CA ALA A 206 -23.20 -13.61 -1.71
C ALA A 206 -23.79 -14.96 -2.10
N GLY A 207 -23.67 -15.32 -3.38
CA GLY A 207 -24.20 -16.59 -3.84
C GLY A 207 -23.75 -16.92 -5.25
N ARG A 208 -23.81 -18.22 -5.59
CA ARG A 208 -23.55 -18.72 -6.95
C ARG A 208 -24.61 -19.77 -7.33
N SER A 209 -24.79 -19.95 -8.64
CA SER A 209 -25.61 -21.01 -9.19
C SER A 209 -25.16 -22.38 -8.67
N PRO A 210 -26.08 -23.31 -8.41
CA PRO A 210 -25.73 -24.71 -8.15
C PRO A 210 -24.93 -25.32 -9.30
N GLY A 211 -24.00 -26.21 -8.99
CA GLY A 211 -23.18 -26.93 -9.97
C GLY A 211 -21.81 -26.31 -10.22
N ASP A 212 -21.12 -26.89 -11.20
CA ASP A 212 -19.81 -26.43 -11.61
C ASP A 212 -19.93 -25.23 -12.55
N LEU A 213 -19.34 -24.09 -12.17
CA LEU A 213 -19.28 -22.88 -13.01
C LEU A 213 -18.34 -23.04 -14.21
N SER A 214 -17.69 -24.20 -14.40
CA SER A 214 -16.84 -24.45 -15.58
C SER A 214 -17.63 -24.41 -16.88
N ASP A 215 -18.89 -24.82 -16.90
CA ASP A 215 -19.74 -24.88 -18.09
C ASP A 215 -20.62 -23.64 -18.23
N ALA A 216 -21.49 -23.36 -17.26
CA ALA A 216 -22.36 -22.19 -17.24
C ALA A 216 -22.84 -21.90 -15.81
N GLY A 217 -23.13 -20.63 -15.51
CA GLY A 217 -23.68 -20.26 -14.21
C GLY A 217 -23.31 -18.83 -13.81
N GLY A 218 -24.01 -18.34 -12.80
CA GLY A 218 -23.84 -16.99 -12.30
C GLY A 218 -23.42 -16.94 -10.85
N TRP A 219 -22.89 -15.82 -10.45
CA TRP A 219 -22.55 -15.51 -9.07
C TRP A 219 -22.78 -14.02 -8.79
N TYR A 220 -23.02 -13.68 -7.54
CA TYR A 220 -23.16 -12.29 -7.10
C TYR A 220 -22.66 -12.12 -5.67
N SER A 221 -22.30 -10.89 -5.33
CA SER A 221 -21.98 -10.47 -3.96
C SER A 221 -22.39 -9.02 -3.78
N VAL A 222 -23.05 -8.71 -2.66
CA VAL A 222 -23.37 -7.33 -2.26
C VAL A 222 -23.00 -7.19 -0.79
N ASN A 223 -22.27 -6.14 -0.45
CA ASN A 223 -21.82 -5.86 0.92
C ASN A 223 -21.99 -4.37 1.22
N ALA A 224 -22.53 -4.06 2.39
CA ALA A 224 -22.62 -2.71 2.93
C ALA A 224 -21.90 -2.64 4.27
N VAL A 225 -21.17 -1.54 4.52
CA VAL A 225 -20.47 -1.29 5.78
C VAL A 225 -20.67 0.16 6.19
N HIS A 226 -20.98 0.35 7.47
CA HIS A 226 -20.93 1.61 8.18
C HIS A 226 -19.80 1.55 9.21
N ASP A 227 -18.94 2.55 9.24
CA ASP A 227 -17.81 2.67 10.17
C ASP A 227 -17.76 4.10 10.72
N GLU A 228 -17.72 4.26 12.04
CA GLU A 228 -17.62 5.56 12.69
C GLU A 228 -16.74 5.51 13.92
N THR A 229 -16.08 6.63 14.25
CA THR A 229 -15.31 6.84 15.48
C THR A 229 -15.24 8.33 15.80
N ASP A 230 -15.19 8.67 17.09
CA ASP A 230 -14.91 10.05 17.51
C ASP A 230 -13.44 10.44 17.26
N GLY A 231 -12.56 9.46 16.94
CA GLY A 231 -11.14 9.71 16.69
C GLY A 231 -10.37 10.16 17.93
N ILE A 232 -9.22 10.76 17.69
CA ILE A 232 -8.35 11.37 18.71
C ILE A 232 -8.13 12.83 18.35
N ASN A 233 -7.65 13.66 19.28
CA ASN A 233 -7.03 14.94 18.92
C ASN A 233 -5.69 14.62 18.23
N ALA A 234 -5.64 14.78 16.92
CA ALA A 234 -4.54 14.28 16.12
C ALA A 234 -3.39 15.28 15.96
N TYR A 235 -3.67 16.58 15.96
CA TYR A 235 -2.66 17.60 15.70
C TYR A 235 -1.96 18.03 16.99
N LEU A 236 -0.63 18.07 16.99
CA LEU A 236 0.19 18.25 18.19
C LEU A 236 0.79 19.65 18.34
N ASP A 237 0.79 20.46 17.27
CA ASP A 237 1.35 21.83 17.34
C ASP A 237 0.34 22.81 17.93
N THR A 238 0.31 22.88 19.27
CA THR A 238 -0.58 23.79 20.03
C THR A 238 -0.28 25.27 19.81
N GLY A 239 0.82 25.62 19.15
CA GLY A 239 1.17 27.00 18.78
C GLY A 239 0.64 27.41 17.41
N SER A 240 0.17 26.46 16.62
CA SER A 240 -0.40 26.70 15.29
C SER A 240 -1.81 27.29 15.39
N SER A 241 -2.14 28.21 14.48
CA SER A 241 -3.51 28.71 14.32
C SER A 241 -4.49 27.67 13.76
N ALA A 242 -3.96 26.52 13.29
CA ALA A 242 -4.76 25.41 12.82
C ALA A 242 -5.18 24.45 13.94
N TYR A 243 -4.55 24.54 15.13
CA TYR A 243 -4.82 23.64 16.24
C TYR A 243 -6.22 23.88 16.83
N ASP A 244 -6.99 22.80 16.97
CA ASP A 244 -8.25 22.75 17.69
C ASP A 244 -8.16 21.62 18.75
N PRO A 245 -8.42 21.87 20.05
CA PRO A 245 -8.29 20.86 21.10
C PRO A 245 -9.46 19.88 21.16
N ASP A 246 -10.13 19.61 20.06
CA ASP A 246 -11.23 18.65 19.95
C ASP A 246 -10.77 17.26 19.50
N ARG A 247 -11.68 16.40 19.15
CA ARG A 247 -11.43 15.06 18.62
C ARG A 247 -11.77 15.03 17.15
N ASP A 248 -10.87 14.48 16.38
CA ASP A 248 -10.94 14.41 14.92
C ASP A 248 -11.74 13.19 14.47
N GLY A 249 -13.05 13.32 14.45
CA GLY A 249 -13.97 12.24 14.11
C GLY A 249 -13.86 11.75 12.67
N TYR A 250 -14.32 10.52 12.45
CA TYR A 250 -14.41 9.90 11.13
C TYR A 250 -15.67 9.05 11.00
N ARG A 251 -16.31 9.13 9.83
CA ARG A 251 -17.42 8.26 9.45
C ARG A 251 -17.29 7.85 7.99
N ASN A 252 -17.62 6.59 7.68
CA ASN A 252 -17.64 6.05 6.33
C ASN A 252 -18.85 5.14 6.12
N ASP A 253 -19.61 5.41 5.06
CA ASP A 253 -20.71 4.57 4.59
C ASP A 253 -20.31 3.99 3.22
N SER A 254 -20.24 2.67 3.10
CA SER A 254 -19.76 2.03 1.88
C SER A 254 -20.63 0.89 1.39
N LEU A 255 -20.69 0.74 0.08
CA LEU A 255 -21.40 -0.32 -0.62
C LEU A 255 -20.49 -0.90 -1.70
N SER A 256 -20.36 -2.22 -1.73
CA SER A 256 -19.79 -2.94 -2.87
C SER A 256 -20.78 -3.93 -3.44
N ALA A 257 -20.82 -4.06 -4.76
CA ALA A 257 -21.63 -5.03 -5.46
C ALA A 257 -20.86 -5.57 -6.65
N GLN A 258 -20.94 -6.87 -6.86
CA GLN A 258 -20.39 -7.50 -8.04
C GLN A 258 -21.22 -8.70 -8.46
N GLY A 259 -21.18 -9.03 -9.74
CA GLY A 259 -21.82 -10.20 -10.28
C GLY A 259 -21.23 -10.59 -11.62
N GLY A 260 -21.33 -11.85 -11.93
CA GLY A 260 -20.82 -12.37 -13.18
C GLY A 260 -21.64 -13.55 -13.64
N TRP A 261 -21.55 -13.82 -14.92
CA TRP A 261 -22.20 -14.94 -15.57
C TRP A 261 -21.25 -15.60 -16.57
N ARG A 262 -21.09 -16.90 -16.46
CA ARG A 262 -20.52 -17.75 -17.50
C ARG A 262 -21.66 -18.27 -18.36
N PHE A 263 -21.71 -17.86 -19.61
CA PHE A 263 -22.74 -18.25 -20.56
C PHE A 263 -22.50 -19.66 -21.10
N ASN A 264 -21.23 -19.98 -21.33
CA ASN A 264 -20.72 -21.29 -21.74
C ASN A 264 -19.19 -21.32 -21.52
N ARG A 265 -18.52 -22.38 -21.95
CA ARG A 265 -17.04 -22.51 -21.81
C ARG A 265 -16.24 -21.42 -22.50
N GLN A 266 -16.82 -20.74 -23.50
CA GLN A 266 -16.11 -19.72 -24.28
C GLN A 266 -16.39 -18.29 -23.79
N TRP A 267 -17.57 -18.02 -23.21
CA TRP A 267 -18.00 -16.67 -22.87
C TRP A 267 -18.32 -16.53 -21.40
N ASP A 268 -17.74 -15.52 -20.79
CA ASP A 268 -18.15 -15.01 -19.47
C ASP A 268 -18.07 -13.48 -19.43
N ALA A 269 -18.90 -12.91 -18.54
CA ALA A 269 -18.91 -11.47 -18.27
C ALA A 269 -19.07 -11.23 -16.77
N ASP A 270 -18.47 -10.14 -16.28
CA ASP A 270 -18.62 -9.67 -14.91
C ASP A 270 -18.75 -8.15 -14.85
N VAL A 271 -19.47 -7.69 -13.85
CA VAL A 271 -19.58 -6.28 -13.45
C VAL A 271 -19.30 -6.17 -11.97
N HIS A 272 -18.70 -5.07 -11.56
CA HIS A 272 -18.36 -4.78 -10.17
C HIS A 272 -18.41 -3.29 -9.89
N GLY A 273 -18.66 -2.95 -8.65
CA GLY A 273 -18.64 -1.57 -8.18
C GLY A 273 -18.42 -1.48 -6.69
N LEU A 274 -17.71 -0.43 -6.28
CA LEU A 274 -17.53 -0.02 -4.90
C LEU A 274 -17.75 1.49 -4.83
N ARG A 275 -18.50 1.94 -3.82
CA ARG A 275 -18.64 3.35 -3.45
C ARG A 275 -18.51 3.48 -1.95
N ALA A 276 -17.62 4.35 -1.51
CA ALA A 276 -17.43 4.75 -0.11
C ALA A 276 -17.64 6.25 0.00
N GLN A 277 -18.41 6.67 0.99
CA GLN A 277 -18.67 8.08 1.31
C GLN A 277 -18.16 8.34 2.72
N SER A 278 -17.26 9.32 2.84
CA SER A 278 -16.64 9.65 4.12
C SER A 278 -16.98 11.05 4.59
N ARG A 279 -16.97 11.23 5.89
CA ARG A 279 -16.88 12.50 6.60
C ARG A 279 -15.69 12.43 7.53
N ASN A 280 -14.77 13.35 7.39
CA ASN A 280 -13.51 13.37 8.12
C ASN A 280 -13.28 14.75 8.72
N GLU A 281 -13.16 14.82 10.04
CA GLU A 281 -12.81 16.00 10.82
C GLU A 281 -11.30 16.02 11.06
N TYR A 282 -10.69 17.19 11.05
CA TYR A 282 -9.25 17.39 11.24
C TYR A 282 -8.93 18.82 11.62
N ASP A 283 -7.83 19.03 12.32
CA ASP A 283 -7.30 20.36 12.59
C ASP A 283 -6.91 21.07 11.29
N GLY A 284 -7.28 22.35 11.17
CA GLY A 284 -7.02 23.09 9.96
C GLY A 284 -7.32 24.58 10.06
N SER A 285 -7.30 25.25 8.92
CA SER A 285 -7.43 26.70 8.83
C SER A 285 -8.44 27.10 7.76
N ALA A 286 -8.71 28.39 7.66
CA ALA A 286 -9.54 28.94 6.59
C ALA A 286 -9.00 28.66 5.17
N PHE A 287 -7.73 28.26 5.05
CA PHE A 287 -7.11 27.88 3.78
C PHE A 287 -7.29 26.37 3.47
N GLY A 288 -7.10 25.48 4.44
CA GLY A 288 -7.12 24.03 4.26
C GLY A 288 -8.42 23.34 4.72
N GLY A 289 -9.31 24.07 5.42
CA GLY A 289 -10.51 23.50 6.03
C GLY A 289 -10.23 22.79 7.36
N ASN A 290 -11.30 22.31 8.01
CA ASN A 290 -11.23 21.46 9.21
C ASN A 290 -12.24 20.31 9.15
N LEU A 291 -12.89 20.12 8.01
CA LEU A 291 -13.80 19.04 7.72
C LEU A 291 -13.76 18.73 6.22
N SER A 292 -13.67 17.45 5.86
CA SER A 292 -13.89 17.03 4.48
C SER A 292 -15.02 16.01 4.36
N LYS A 293 -15.71 16.04 3.20
CA LYS A 293 -16.62 14.99 2.76
C LYS A 293 -16.07 14.39 1.49
N GLY A 294 -15.78 13.08 1.54
CA GLY A 294 -15.16 12.36 0.45
C GLY A 294 -16.10 11.38 -0.23
N VAL A 295 -15.87 11.11 -1.51
CA VAL A 295 -16.46 9.99 -2.24
C VAL A 295 -15.36 9.28 -3.03
N GLN A 296 -15.12 8.03 -2.69
CA GLN A 296 -14.33 7.10 -3.49
C GLN A 296 -15.26 6.14 -4.22
N GLN A 297 -15.13 6.06 -5.54
CA GLN A 297 -15.96 5.18 -6.35
C GLN A 297 -15.12 4.48 -7.42
N ALA A 298 -15.38 3.19 -7.62
CA ALA A 298 -14.87 2.40 -8.75
C ALA A 298 -15.99 1.52 -9.29
N ILE A 299 -16.26 1.62 -10.58
CA ILE A 299 -17.26 0.79 -11.28
C ILE A 299 -16.59 0.24 -12.53
N GLY A 300 -16.72 -1.05 -12.78
CA GLY A 300 -16.16 -1.69 -13.95
C GLY A 300 -16.94 -2.89 -14.45
N GLY A 301 -16.59 -3.31 -15.66
CA GLY A 301 -17.13 -4.52 -16.25
C GLY A 301 -16.14 -5.12 -17.23
N ARG A 302 -16.26 -6.42 -17.41
CA ARG A 302 -15.34 -7.19 -18.24
C ARG A 302 -16.11 -8.29 -18.97
N VAL A 303 -15.74 -8.50 -20.23
CA VAL A 303 -16.21 -9.62 -21.05
C VAL A 303 -14.99 -10.42 -21.52
N ARG A 304 -15.04 -11.72 -21.38
CA ARG A 304 -14.01 -12.65 -21.86
C ARG A 304 -14.59 -13.59 -22.91
N TYR A 305 -13.81 -13.80 -23.96
CA TYR A 305 -14.12 -14.73 -25.02
C TYR A 305 -12.91 -15.63 -25.29
N ALA A 306 -13.04 -16.92 -25.02
CA ALA A 306 -12.03 -17.94 -25.27
C ALA A 306 -12.51 -18.88 -26.37
N PRO A 307 -12.27 -18.57 -27.67
CA PRO A 307 -12.70 -19.42 -28.78
C PRO A 307 -12.00 -20.79 -28.79
N SER A 308 -10.82 -20.85 -28.18
CA SER A 308 -10.03 -22.06 -27.99
C SER A 308 -9.20 -21.97 -26.72
N ASP A 309 -8.57 -23.05 -26.30
CA ASP A 309 -7.64 -23.07 -25.17
C ASP A 309 -6.40 -22.18 -25.41
N ALA A 310 -6.03 -21.99 -26.67
CA ALA A 310 -4.85 -21.22 -27.07
C ALA A 310 -5.12 -19.70 -27.15
N LEU A 311 -6.37 -19.23 -27.25
CA LEU A 311 -6.68 -17.82 -27.44
C LEU A 311 -7.76 -17.36 -26.45
N LYS A 312 -7.44 -16.32 -25.68
CA LYS A 312 -8.39 -15.61 -24.81
C LYS A 312 -8.39 -14.12 -25.15
N LEU A 313 -9.55 -13.58 -25.45
CA LEU A 313 -9.79 -12.16 -25.67
C LEU A 313 -10.51 -11.58 -24.45
N THR A 314 -10.06 -10.43 -23.97
CA THR A 314 -10.67 -9.73 -22.84
C THR A 314 -10.92 -8.27 -23.23
N ALA A 315 -12.15 -7.82 -23.09
CA ALA A 315 -12.53 -6.41 -23.17
C ALA A 315 -12.96 -5.95 -21.77
N SER A 316 -12.44 -4.82 -21.32
CA SER A 316 -12.81 -4.23 -20.04
C SER A 316 -13.05 -2.73 -20.15
N VAL A 317 -13.97 -2.25 -19.33
CA VAL A 317 -14.29 -0.82 -19.16
C VAL A 317 -14.36 -0.51 -17.68
N GLY A 318 -13.99 0.72 -17.31
CA GLY A 318 -14.05 1.16 -15.92
C GLY A 318 -14.22 2.67 -15.81
N SER A 319 -14.79 3.08 -14.68
CA SER A 319 -14.86 4.47 -14.27
C SER A 319 -14.59 4.57 -12.77
N SER A 320 -13.76 5.52 -12.38
CA SER A 320 -13.56 5.87 -10.97
C SER A 320 -13.80 7.36 -10.75
N ALA A 321 -14.16 7.67 -9.50
CA ALA A 321 -14.27 9.05 -9.03
C ALA A 321 -13.61 9.16 -7.65
N ASP A 322 -12.91 10.27 -7.45
CA ASP A 322 -12.32 10.73 -6.21
C ASP A 322 -12.78 12.17 -6.00
N LEU A 323 -13.77 12.35 -5.13
CA LEU A 323 -14.35 13.66 -4.81
C LEU A 323 -14.02 14.01 -3.36
N SER A 324 -13.62 15.25 -3.14
CA SER A 324 -13.40 15.83 -1.82
C SER A 324 -13.96 17.23 -1.76
N ASP A 325 -14.95 17.45 -0.89
CA ASP A 325 -15.45 18.76 -0.51
C ASP A 325 -14.84 19.16 0.82
N ALA A 326 -14.19 20.32 0.90
CA ALA A 326 -13.64 20.87 2.12
C ALA A 326 -14.55 21.95 2.72
N TYR A 327 -14.57 22.01 4.05
CA TYR A 327 -15.33 22.98 4.83
C TYR A 327 -14.46 23.55 5.95
N TYR A 328 -14.70 24.79 6.31
CA TYR A 328 -14.10 25.41 7.48
C TYR A 328 -15.17 26.03 8.37
N GLN A 329 -15.23 25.59 9.64
CA GLN A 329 -16.24 26.03 10.63
C GLN A 329 -17.69 25.93 10.08
N GLY A 330 -17.97 24.86 9.33
CA GLY A 330 -19.26 24.59 8.72
C GLY A 330 -19.55 25.33 7.42
N ALA A 331 -18.73 26.31 7.01
CA ALA A 331 -18.83 26.96 5.72
C ALA A 331 -18.11 26.15 4.65
N TYR A 332 -18.71 26.04 3.45
CA TYR A 332 -18.07 25.42 2.28
C TYR A 332 -16.84 26.23 1.85
N LEU A 333 -15.76 25.52 1.53
CA LEU A 333 -14.47 26.11 1.15
C LEU A 333 -14.08 25.76 -0.28
N SER A 334 -13.96 24.47 -0.62
CA SER A 334 -13.49 24.04 -1.93
C SER A 334 -13.98 22.64 -2.29
N THR A 335 -13.97 22.34 -3.59
CA THR A 335 -14.24 21.00 -4.15
C THR A 335 -13.12 20.60 -5.10
N TYR A 336 -12.70 19.33 -5.00
CA TYR A 336 -11.83 18.65 -5.98
C TYR A 336 -12.50 17.35 -6.38
N ASP A 337 -12.90 17.23 -7.65
CA ASP A 337 -13.54 16.04 -8.23
C ASP A 337 -12.67 15.52 -9.38
N THR A 338 -12.00 14.40 -9.15
CA THR A 338 -11.31 13.65 -10.20
C THR A 338 -12.20 12.54 -10.72
N ARG A 339 -12.38 12.47 -12.02
CA ARG A 339 -13.08 11.39 -12.72
C ARG A 339 -12.19 10.75 -13.74
N ARG A 340 -12.00 9.45 -13.61
CA ARG A 340 -11.24 8.65 -14.56
C ARG A 340 -12.15 7.69 -15.30
N LYS A 341 -12.00 7.61 -16.64
CA LYS A 341 -12.63 6.59 -17.48
C LYS A 341 -11.53 5.78 -18.15
N GLN A 342 -11.70 4.47 -18.21
CA GLN A 342 -10.71 3.58 -18.79
C GLN A 342 -11.38 2.51 -19.66
N GLY A 343 -10.67 2.05 -20.67
CA GLY A 343 -11.03 0.91 -21.50
C GLY A 343 -9.80 0.14 -21.92
N ALA A 344 -9.88 -1.17 -21.98
CA ALA A 344 -8.79 -2.01 -22.42
C ALA A 344 -9.29 -3.17 -23.29
N LEU A 345 -8.50 -3.53 -24.28
CA LEU A 345 -8.63 -4.74 -25.09
C LEU A 345 -7.33 -5.55 -24.94
N GLN A 346 -7.44 -6.82 -24.62
CA GLN A 346 -6.30 -7.71 -24.44
C GLN A 346 -6.54 -9.03 -25.15
N ALA A 347 -5.51 -9.56 -25.79
CA ALA A 347 -5.46 -10.91 -26.32
C ALA A 347 -4.31 -11.67 -25.67
N ASP A 348 -4.62 -12.82 -25.08
CA ASP A 348 -3.66 -13.78 -24.56
C ASP A 348 -3.62 -14.97 -25.53
N LEU A 349 -2.45 -15.22 -26.12
CA LEU A 349 -2.22 -16.27 -27.10
C LEU A 349 -1.18 -17.26 -26.57
N ASP A 350 -1.59 -18.49 -26.32
CA ASP A 350 -0.68 -19.59 -26.10
C ASP A 350 -0.05 -19.99 -27.45
N THR A 351 1.25 -19.78 -27.59
CA THR A 351 2.00 -20.06 -28.82
C THR A 351 2.59 -21.45 -28.82
N GLY A 352 2.30 -22.27 -27.80
CA GLY A 352 2.91 -23.58 -27.53
C GLY A 352 4.20 -23.43 -26.70
N PRO A 353 5.25 -22.74 -27.17
CA PRO A 353 6.43 -22.53 -26.33
C PRO A 353 6.23 -21.48 -25.23
N GLY A 354 5.27 -20.56 -25.36
CA GLY A 354 5.05 -19.50 -24.36
C GLY A 354 3.76 -18.73 -24.57
N LEU A 355 3.44 -17.86 -23.61
CA LEU A 355 2.26 -17.01 -23.63
C LEU A 355 2.62 -15.61 -24.14
N LEU A 356 1.98 -15.23 -25.26
CA LEU A 356 2.02 -13.86 -25.79
C LEU A 356 0.75 -13.11 -25.35
N THR A 357 0.92 -12.01 -24.64
CA THR A 357 -0.16 -11.07 -24.31
C THR A 357 0.07 -9.78 -25.08
N VAL A 358 -0.93 -9.33 -25.84
CA VAL A 358 -0.93 -8.03 -26.49
C VAL A 358 -2.19 -7.27 -26.12
N GLY A 359 -2.09 -5.95 -26.07
CA GLY A 359 -3.26 -5.17 -25.71
C GLY A 359 -3.17 -3.69 -26.06
N PHE A 360 -4.32 -3.06 -25.93
CA PHE A 360 -4.51 -1.62 -26.11
C PHE A 360 -5.28 -1.09 -24.90
N ASP A 361 -4.77 0.01 -24.32
CA ASP A 361 -5.42 0.73 -23.22
C ASP A 361 -5.78 2.15 -23.66
N TRP A 362 -6.90 2.63 -23.16
CA TRP A 362 -7.35 4.01 -23.24
C TRP A 362 -7.75 4.50 -21.86
N GLN A 363 -7.30 5.68 -21.48
CA GLN A 363 -7.66 6.34 -20.23
C GLN A 363 -7.93 7.82 -20.48
N ARG A 364 -8.95 8.37 -19.82
CA ARG A 364 -9.20 9.80 -19.73
C ARG A 364 -9.34 10.17 -18.25
N ASP A 365 -8.50 11.09 -17.81
CA ASP A 365 -8.65 11.80 -16.54
C ASP A 365 -9.33 13.14 -16.80
N ALA A 366 -10.30 13.49 -15.98
CA ALA A 366 -10.97 14.78 -15.99
C ALA A 366 -11.10 15.27 -14.54
N ILE A 367 -10.91 16.57 -14.35
CA ILE A 367 -11.04 17.21 -13.04
C ILE A 367 -12.14 18.27 -13.11
N ALA A 368 -12.85 18.45 -11.99
CA ALA A 368 -13.69 19.59 -11.73
C ALA A 368 -13.33 20.15 -10.35
N SER A 369 -13.08 21.43 -10.25
CA SER A 369 -12.61 22.06 -9.02
C SER A 369 -13.26 23.42 -8.85
N SER A 370 -13.36 23.89 -7.59
CA SER A 370 -13.64 25.29 -7.29
C SER A 370 -12.53 26.21 -7.73
N ASP A 371 -11.30 25.71 -7.79
CA ASP A 371 -10.14 26.42 -8.33
C ASP A 371 -10.06 26.27 -9.85
N THR A 372 -9.56 27.28 -10.53
CA THR A 372 -9.42 27.27 -11.99
C THR A 372 -8.09 26.62 -12.39
N TYR A 373 -8.15 25.65 -13.29
CA TYR A 373 -6.99 25.00 -13.91
C TYR A 373 -6.96 25.35 -15.40
N ASP A 374 -5.76 25.57 -15.95
CA ASP A 374 -5.57 25.84 -17.38
C ASP A 374 -5.95 24.65 -18.27
N ALA A 375 -5.85 23.44 -17.74
CA ALA A 375 -6.34 22.22 -18.37
C ALA A 375 -7.08 21.36 -17.35
N ASP A 376 -8.25 20.88 -17.72
CA ASP A 376 -9.16 20.09 -16.88
C ASP A 376 -9.22 18.61 -17.26
N SER A 377 -8.53 18.19 -18.30
CA SER A 377 -8.55 16.79 -18.73
C SER A 377 -7.31 16.37 -19.50
N ARG A 378 -7.04 15.08 -19.46
CA ARG A 378 -5.91 14.43 -20.12
C ARG A 378 -6.32 13.06 -20.65
N ILE A 379 -5.84 12.71 -21.83
CA ILE A 379 -6.05 11.38 -22.44
C ILE A 379 -4.70 10.67 -22.58
N ASP A 380 -4.67 9.41 -22.21
CA ASP A 380 -3.55 8.50 -22.45
C ASP A 380 -4.02 7.30 -23.27
N ARG A 381 -3.32 6.97 -24.34
CA ARG A 381 -3.53 5.79 -25.18
C ARG A 381 -2.26 4.99 -25.20
N ALA A 382 -2.39 3.66 -25.13
CA ALA A 382 -1.19 2.84 -25.13
C ALA A 382 -1.41 1.50 -25.81
N ALA A 383 -0.38 1.02 -26.51
CA ALA A 383 -0.28 -0.35 -26.95
C ALA A 383 0.83 -1.05 -26.15
N PHE A 384 0.64 -2.32 -25.80
CA PHE A 384 1.62 -3.11 -25.09
C PHE A 384 1.69 -4.53 -25.61
N ALA A 385 2.84 -5.17 -25.40
CA ALA A 385 3.06 -6.57 -25.64
C ALA A 385 3.89 -7.17 -24.50
N GLN A 386 3.58 -8.39 -24.10
CA GLN A 386 4.33 -9.17 -23.12
C GLN A 386 4.49 -10.59 -23.66
N TRP A 387 5.67 -11.15 -23.50
CA TRP A 387 5.93 -12.55 -23.78
C TRP A 387 6.54 -13.25 -22.57
N GLN A 388 6.03 -14.44 -22.27
CA GLN A 388 6.44 -15.25 -21.14
C GLN A 388 6.68 -16.67 -21.61
N GLN A 389 7.81 -17.25 -21.20
CA GLN A 389 8.15 -18.62 -21.53
C GLN A 389 9.02 -19.27 -20.46
N THR A 390 8.82 -20.57 -20.24
CA THR A 390 9.67 -21.41 -19.41
C THR A 390 10.47 -22.37 -20.29
N PHE A 391 11.79 -22.44 -20.07
CA PHE A 391 12.75 -23.27 -20.80
C PHE A 391 13.44 -24.20 -19.78
N GLY A 392 12.90 -25.37 -19.56
CA GLY A 392 13.39 -26.27 -18.51
C GLY A 392 13.32 -25.60 -17.14
N SER A 393 14.46 -25.38 -16.50
CA SER A 393 14.55 -24.72 -15.19
C SER A 393 14.59 -23.19 -15.26
N GLN A 394 14.53 -22.59 -16.44
CA GLN A 394 14.59 -21.14 -16.60
C GLN A 394 13.27 -20.59 -17.13
N SER A 395 12.89 -19.41 -16.66
CA SER A 395 11.71 -18.68 -17.08
C SER A 395 12.11 -17.26 -17.50
N LEU A 396 11.48 -16.75 -18.55
CA LEU A 396 11.72 -15.42 -19.08
C LEU A 396 10.39 -14.71 -19.29
N GLN A 397 10.33 -13.43 -18.90
CA GLN A 397 9.23 -12.52 -19.22
C GLN A 397 9.81 -11.23 -19.75
N ALA A 398 9.35 -10.80 -20.92
CA ALA A 398 9.71 -9.51 -21.51
C ALA A 398 8.44 -8.72 -21.84
N SER A 399 8.44 -7.42 -21.57
CA SER A 399 7.31 -6.55 -21.92
C SER A 399 7.78 -5.23 -22.50
N LEU A 400 6.96 -4.67 -23.37
CA LEU A 400 7.15 -3.36 -23.98
C LEU A 400 5.80 -2.64 -24.09
N ARG A 401 5.80 -1.35 -23.79
CA ARG A 401 4.63 -0.48 -23.90
C ARG A 401 4.99 0.86 -24.50
N ARG A 402 4.13 1.37 -25.37
CA ARG A 402 4.18 2.73 -25.89
C ARG A 402 2.92 3.45 -25.46
N ASN A 403 3.08 4.50 -24.65
CA ASN A 403 2.03 5.45 -24.30
C ASN A 403 2.10 6.65 -25.24
N ASP A 404 0.95 7.22 -25.55
CA ASP A 404 0.75 8.51 -26.22
C ASP A 404 -0.18 9.34 -25.34
N ASN A 405 0.42 10.30 -24.64
CA ASN A 405 -0.26 11.17 -23.69
C ASN A 405 -0.55 12.51 -24.34
N SER A 406 -1.79 13.02 -24.23
CA SER A 406 -2.23 14.25 -24.89
C SER A 406 -1.48 15.51 -24.46
N GLN A 407 -0.80 15.50 -23.29
CA GLN A 407 -0.01 16.64 -22.79
C GLN A 407 1.50 16.43 -22.98
N PHE A 408 2.00 15.20 -22.79
CA PHE A 408 3.43 14.89 -22.71
C PHE A 408 3.94 14.05 -23.88
N GLY A 409 3.09 13.76 -24.87
CA GLY A 409 3.45 12.97 -26.05
C GLY A 409 3.82 11.53 -25.71
N GLY A 410 4.68 10.95 -26.53
CA GLY A 410 4.99 9.54 -26.48
C GLY A 410 6.06 9.14 -25.48
N LYS A 411 5.77 8.16 -24.62
CA LYS A 411 6.74 7.50 -23.71
C LYS A 411 6.78 6.00 -23.96
N THR A 412 7.98 5.41 -24.00
CA THR A 412 8.16 3.95 -24.14
C THR A 412 8.78 3.40 -22.88
N THR A 413 8.18 2.33 -22.34
CA THR A 413 8.66 1.61 -21.16
C THR A 413 8.76 0.13 -21.46
N GLY A 414 9.68 -0.57 -20.81
CA GLY A 414 9.86 -2.01 -20.97
C GLY A 414 10.36 -2.65 -19.68
N SER A 415 10.21 -3.97 -19.61
CA SER A 415 10.79 -4.78 -18.54
C SER A 415 11.26 -6.13 -19.05
N LEU A 416 12.27 -6.66 -18.38
CA LEU A 416 12.81 -8.00 -18.58
C LEU A 416 12.95 -8.65 -17.21
N LEU A 417 12.32 -9.80 -17.03
CA LEU A 417 12.39 -10.61 -15.83
C LEU A 417 12.88 -12.01 -16.21
N TRP A 418 13.81 -12.52 -15.44
CA TRP A 418 14.37 -13.84 -15.58
C TRP A 418 14.30 -14.60 -14.27
N GLY A 419 13.98 -15.88 -14.32
CA GLY A 419 13.96 -16.80 -13.20
C GLY A 419 14.72 -18.07 -13.52
N TRP A 420 15.41 -18.60 -12.53
CA TRP A 420 16.13 -19.85 -12.63
C TRP A 420 15.89 -20.72 -11.40
N ASP A 421 15.31 -21.89 -11.61
CA ASP A 421 15.18 -22.91 -10.58
C ASP A 421 16.54 -23.61 -10.44
N VAL A 422 17.37 -23.06 -9.54
CA VAL A 422 18.75 -23.52 -9.29
C VAL A 422 18.76 -24.91 -8.66
N ALA A 423 17.73 -25.19 -7.86
CA ALA A 423 17.46 -26.47 -7.23
C ALA A 423 15.94 -26.63 -7.07
N GLU A 424 15.47 -27.82 -6.71
CA GLU A 424 14.05 -28.16 -6.55
C GLU A 424 13.28 -27.17 -5.64
N HIS A 425 13.97 -26.62 -4.63
CA HIS A 425 13.37 -25.74 -3.62
C HIS A 425 13.93 -24.32 -3.64
N LEU A 426 14.76 -23.96 -4.65
CA LEU A 426 15.45 -22.67 -4.69
C LEU A 426 15.37 -22.03 -6.06
N ARG A 427 14.74 -20.84 -6.12
CA ARG A 427 14.64 -20.01 -7.32
C ARG A 427 15.43 -18.72 -7.17
N LEU A 428 16.28 -18.43 -8.15
CA LEU A 428 16.92 -17.14 -8.37
C LEU A 428 16.09 -16.33 -9.36
N THR A 429 15.92 -15.04 -9.12
CA THR A 429 15.27 -14.11 -10.05
C THR A 429 16.14 -12.89 -10.29
N ALA A 430 16.09 -12.35 -11.51
CA ALA A 430 16.67 -11.06 -11.84
C ALA A 430 15.67 -10.26 -12.68
N SER A 431 15.57 -8.97 -12.44
CA SER A 431 14.71 -8.09 -13.22
C SER A 431 15.36 -6.75 -13.51
N TYR A 432 14.97 -6.19 -14.65
CA TYR A 432 15.25 -4.81 -15.02
C TYR A 432 14.00 -4.21 -15.65
N GLY A 433 13.66 -2.97 -15.29
CA GLY A 433 12.51 -2.30 -15.86
C GLY A 433 12.64 -0.79 -15.84
N THR A 434 11.87 -0.15 -16.71
CA THR A 434 11.74 1.30 -16.80
C THR A 434 10.30 1.72 -16.54
N ALA A 435 10.12 2.92 -15.95
CA ALA A 435 8.81 3.49 -15.71
C ALA A 435 8.82 5.01 -15.92
N PHE A 436 7.63 5.61 -15.95
CA PHE A 436 7.46 7.04 -15.98
C PHE A 436 6.22 7.46 -15.19
N LYS A 437 6.19 8.73 -14.74
CA LYS A 437 5.01 9.39 -14.15
C LYS A 437 4.80 10.73 -14.86
N ALA A 438 3.59 10.97 -15.32
CA ALA A 438 3.17 12.29 -15.78
C ALA A 438 2.88 13.18 -14.55
N PRO A 439 3.23 14.48 -14.56
CA PRO A 439 2.89 15.41 -13.50
C PRO A 439 1.39 15.42 -13.21
N THR A 440 1.01 15.64 -11.95
CA THR A 440 -0.38 15.80 -11.52
C THR A 440 -0.94 17.14 -11.98
N PHE A 441 -2.26 17.30 -11.92
CA PHE A 441 -2.86 18.58 -12.28
C PHE A 441 -2.53 19.69 -11.27
N ASN A 442 -2.35 19.37 -9.98
CA ASN A 442 -1.91 20.35 -8.99
C ASN A 442 -0.45 20.79 -9.24
N GLU A 443 0.45 19.86 -9.54
CA GLU A 443 1.83 20.20 -9.88
C GLU A 443 1.92 21.12 -11.10
N LEU A 444 0.99 20.98 -12.07
CA LEU A 444 0.98 21.78 -13.28
C LEU A 444 0.21 23.09 -13.15
N TYR A 445 -0.97 23.10 -12.52
CA TYR A 445 -1.96 24.16 -12.71
C TYR A 445 -2.63 24.67 -11.44
N TYR A 446 -2.26 24.17 -10.23
CA TYR A 446 -2.85 24.70 -9.00
C TYR A 446 -2.48 26.18 -8.84
N PRO A 447 -3.45 27.09 -8.56
CA PRO A 447 -3.20 28.52 -8.45
C PRO A 447 -2.08 28.85 -7.46
N GLU A 448 -1.19 29.76 -7.82
CA GLU A 448 -0.04 30.24 -7.02
C GLU A 448 1.01 29.16 -6.66
N TYR A 449 0.85 27.94 -7.20
CA TYR A 449 1.73 26.81 -6.92
C TYR A 449 2.20 26.08 -8.18
N GLY A 450 1.31 25.83 -9.14
CA GLY A 450 1.55 24.95 -10.29
C GLY A 450 2.61 25.47 -11.26
N ASN A 451 3.39 24.57 -11.86
CA ASN A 451 4.38 24.85 -12.88
C ASN A 451 4.04 24.11 -14.20
N PRO A 452 3.48 24.80 -15.20
CA PRO A 452 3.10 24.17 -16.47
C PRO A 452 4.29 23.66 -17.31
N LEU A 453 5.52 23.99 -16.94
CA LEU A 453 6.75 23.59 -17.64
C LEU A 453 7.28 22.23 -17.20
N LEU A 454 6.65 21.59 -16.21
CA LEU A 454 7.08 20.29 -15.72
C LEU A 454 7.01 19.20 -16.80
N GLY A 455 8.08 18.41 -16.87
CA GLY A 455 8.14 17.18 -17.67
C GLY A 455 7.84 15.95 -16.84
N PRO A 456 7.55 14.80 -17.49
CA PRO A 456 7.35 13.53 -16.79
C PRO A 456 8.63 13.01 -16.14
N GLU A 457 8.51 12.53 -14.91
CA GLU A 457 9.54 11.77 -14.22
C GLU A 457 9.79 10.43 -14.91
N THR A 458 11.02 9.96 -14.84
CA THR A 458 11.40 8.64 -15.39
C THR A 458 12.19 7.83 -14.39
N SER A 459 12.07 6.50 -14.46
CA SER A 459 12.85 5.64 -13.58
C SER A 459 13.42 4.41 -14.28
N LYS A 460 14.52 3.90 -13.69
CA LYS A 460 15.18 2.64 -14.03
C LYS A 460 15.40 1.84 -12.75
N SER A 461 15.00 0.58 -12.74
CA SER A 461 15.18 -0.29 -11.57
C SER A 461 15.78 -1.62 -11.97
N ALA A 462 16.70 -2.11 -11.15
CA ALA A 462 17.28 -3.45 -11.24
C ALA A 462 17.12 -4.17 -9.91
N GLU A 463 16.86 -5.47 -9.96
CA GLU A 463 16.63 -6.31 -8.79
C GLU A 463 17.21 -7.70 -8.97
N LEU A 464 17.69 -8.28 -7.87
CA LEU A 464 18.03 -9.69 -7.70
C LEU A 464 17.21 -10.25 -6.55
N GLY A 465 16.60 -11.42 -6.75
CA GLY A 465 15.77 -12.10 -5.77
C GLY A 465 16.15 -13.56 -5.60
N LEU A 466 15.95 -14.06 -4.40
CA LEU A 466 16.03 -15.47 -4.05
C LEU A 466 14.73 -15.88 -3.36
N ARG A 467 14.19 -17.04 -3.73
CA ARG A 467 13.04 -17.65 -3.08
C ARG A 467 13.35 -19.11 -2.76
N GLY A 468 13.16 -19.47 -1.50
CA GLY A 468 13.26 -20.85 -1.06
C GLY A 468 11.92 -21.37 -0.57
N ARG A 469 11.57 -22.61 -0.93
CA ARG A 469 10.37 -23.32 -0.47
C ARG A 469 10.79 -24.68 0.05
N TYR A 470 10.63 -24.90 1.33
CA TYR A 470 11.02 -26.12 2.03
C TYR A 470 9.87 -26.55 2.95
N ASP A 471 9.89 -27.80 3.41
CA ASP A 471 8.90 -28.32 4.37
C ASP A 471 8.81 -27.49 5.67
N TRP A 472 9.90 -26.83 6.06
CA TRP A 472 9.97 -25.98 7.25
C TRP A 472 9.51 -24.53 7.00
N GLY A 473 9.19 -24.16 5.75
CA GLY A 473 8.66 -22.84 5.43
C GLY A 473 9.15 -22.27 4.11
N THR A 474 8.55 -21.15 3.74
CA THR A 474 8.90 -20.37 2.55
C THR A 474 9.62 -19.09 2.96
N TRP A 475 10.70 -18.74 2.27
CA TRP A 475 11.41 -17.49 2.48
C TRP A 475 11.71 -16.79 1.16
N THR A 476 11.79 -15.47 1.23
CA THR A 476 12.15 -14.60 0.12
C THR A 476 13.22 -13.61 0.57
N LEU A 477 14.16 -13.32 -0.31
CA LEU A 477 15.15 -12.26 -0.14
C LEU A 477 15.28 -11.52 -1.46
N SER A 478 15.19 -10.19 -1.45
CA SER A 478 15.45 -9.38 -2.63
C SER A 478 16.34 -8.19 -2.32
N ALA A 479 17.18 -7.82 -3.29
CA ALA A 479 17.98 -6.61 -3.26
C ALA A 479 17.75 -5.83 -4.55
N PHE A 480 17.48 -4.53 -4.42
CA PHE A 480 17.12 -3.70 -5.57
C PHE A 480 17.77 -2.32 -5.52
N GLN A 481 17.87 -1.69 -6.69
CA GLN A 481 18.20 -0.29 -6.85
C GLN A 481 17.29 0.34 -7.89
N THR A 482 16.65 1.45 -7.50
CA THR A 482 15.86 2.32 -8.38
C THR A 482 16.52 3.68 -8.47
N ARG A 483 16.64 4.21 -9.68
CA ARG A 483 17.00 5.60 -9.94
C ARG A 483 15.80 6.29 -10.57
N ILE A 484 15.49 7.48 -10.06
CA ILE A 484 14.44 8.35 -10.58
C ILE A 484 15.15 9.60 -11.08
N ASP A 485 14.94 9.95 -12.33
CA ASP A 485 15.42 11.17 -12.96
C ASP A 485 14.23 12.12 -13.17
N ASP A 486 14.49 13.43 -13.12
CA ASP A 486 13.49 14.50 -13.25
C ASP A 486 12.41 14.45 -12.15
N LEU A 487 12.79 14.01 -10.94
CA LEU A 487 11.87 13.95 -9.79
C LEU A 487 11.27 15.32 -9.55
N ILE A 488 9.94 15.37 -9.46
CA ILE A 488 9.22 16.61 -9.16
C ILE A 488 9.26 16.84 -7.66
N ALA A 489 9.89 17.95 -7.28
CA ALA A 489 9.99 18.38 -5.90
C ALA A 489 9.62 19.85 -5.77
N TYR A 490 9.10 20.22 -4.59
CA TYR A 490 8.81 21.61 -4.27
C TYR A 490 10.10 22.40 -4.10
N ASP A 491 10.21 23.50 -4.83
CA ASP A 491 11.34 24.41 -4.78
C ASP A 491 10.94 25.76 -4.20
N ALA A 492 11.25 25.98 -2.94
CA ALA A 492 10.99 27.23 -2.22
C ALA A 492 11.83 28.41 -2.71
N SER A 493 12.86 28.18 -3.55
CA SER A 493 13.70 29.24 -4.10
C SER A 493 13.12 29.86 -5.37
N LEU A 494 12.19 29.18 -6.03
CA LEU A 494 11.52 29.65 -7.25
C LEU A 494 10.31 30.53 -6.90
N VAL A 495 10.59 31.69 -6.32
CA VAL A 495 9.58 32.68 -5.91
C VAL A 495 9.47 33.76 -6.99
N ASP A 496 8.25 34.05 -7.43
CA ASP A 496 7.93 35.18 -8.31
C ASP A 496 6.58 35.83 -7.90
N ALA A 497 6.09 36.77 -8.69
CA ALA A 497 4.84 37.48 -8.39
C ALA A 497 3.59 36.57 -8.45
N THR A 498 3.67 35.45 -9.17
CA THR A 498 2.58 34.47 -9.35
C THR A 498 2.74 33.26 -8.44
N HIS A 499 3.97 33.01 -7.93
CA HIS A 499 4.31 31.91 -7.03
C HIS A 499 5.00 32.43 -5.77
N PRO A 500 4.26 33.11 -4.87
CA PRO A 500 4.86 33.81 -3.72
C PRO A 500 5.48 32.86 -2.68
N PHE A 501 5.16 31.57 -2.75
CA PHE A 501 5.67 30.57 -1.81
C PHE A 501 6.65 29.57 -2.46
N GLY A 502 6.95 29.69 -3.76
CA GLY A 502 7.70 28.70 -4.54
C GLY A 502 6.80 27.82 -5.39
N GLN A 503 7.38 26.92 -6.17
CA GLN A 503 6.65 26.06 -7.11
C GLN A 503 7.32 24.68 -7.27
N PRO A 504 6.60 23.66 -7.75
CA PRO A 504 7.20 22.36 -8.09
C PRO A 504 8.11 22.48 -9.32
N ASN A 505 9.19 21.72 -9.32
CA ASN A 505 10.16 21.71 -10.41
C ASN A 505 10.79 20.32 -10.61
N ASN A 506 11.20 19.98 -11.84
CA ASN A 506 12.00 18.80 -12.18
C ASN A 506 13.48 19.03 -11.86
N ILE A 507 13.81 19.21 -10.59
CA ILE A 507 15.16 19.60 -10.16
C ILE A 507 15.95 18.45 -9.58
N ASP A 508 15.28 17.40 -9.18
CA ASP A 508 15.90 16.37 -8.36
C ASP A 508 16.04 15.02 -9.07
N ARG A 509 16.98 14.27 -8.57
CA ARG A 509 17.15 12.85 -8.81
C ARG A 509 17.06 12.13 -7.49
N ALA A 510 16.52 10.93 -7.52
CA ALA A 510 16.52 10.06 -6.34
C ALA A 510 17.19 8.73 -6.66
N ARG A 511 17.91 8.22 -5.67
CA ARG A 511 18.49 6.88 -5.71
C ARG A 511 18.02 6.10 -4.50
N ILE A 512 17.27 5.03 -4.76
CA ILE A 512 16.71 4.18 -3.73
C ILE A 512 17.36 2.80 -3.84
N ARG A 513 18.01 2.35 -2.76
CA ARG A 513 18.52 1.00 -2.61
C ARG A 513 17.78 0.32 -1.47
N GLY A 514 17.54 -0.97 -1.61
CA GLY A 514 16.86 -1.70 -0.55
C GLY A 514 17.14 -3.18 -0.56
N VAL A 515 16.88 -3.77 0.60
CA VAL A 515 16.84 -5.21 0.81
C VAL A 515 15.52 -5.52 1.52
N GLU A 516 14.82 -6.53 1.02
CA GLU A 516 13.58 -7.04 1.59
C GLU A 516 13.76 -8.52 1.90
N ALA A 517 13.25 -8.96 3.05
CA ALA A 517 13.21 -10.38 3.42
C ALA A 517 11.83 -10.73 3.95
N GLY A 518 11.33 -11.90 3.55
CA GLY A 518 10.09 -12.49 4.02
C GLY A 518 10.31 -13.93 4.49
N TYR A 519 9.56 -14.35 5.50
CA TYR A 519 9.57 -15.72 5.98
C TYR A 519 8.19 -16.12 6.50
N ASP A 520 7.64 -17.20 5.95
CA ASP A 520 6.35 -17.78 6.30
C ASP A 520 6.57 -19.23 6.69
N THR A 521 6.06 -19.65 7.86
CA THR A 521 6.20 -21.03 8.35
C THR A 521 5.01 -21.44 9.23
N GLU A 522 4.80 -22.74 9.32
CA GLU A 522 3.98 -23.37 10.34
C GLU A 522 4.88 -24.20 11.27
N LEU A 523 4.94 -23.83 12.54
CA LEU A 523 5.77 -24.48 13.54
C LEU A 523 4.96 -24.78 14.78
N ALA A 524 4.84 -26.07 15.13
CA ALA A 524 4.13 -26.54 16.33
C ALA A 524 2.70 -25.97 16.45
N GLY A 525 1.99 -25.88 15.32
CA GLY A 525 0.62 -25.33 15.23
C GLY A 525 0.54 -23.80 15.31
N TRP A 526 1.68 -23.09 15.24
CA TRP A 526 1.76 -21.66 15.05
C TRP A 526 2.00 -21.34 13.58
N THR A 527 1.15 -20.51 13.00
CA THR A 527 1.42 -19.85 11.72
C THR A 527 2.23 -18.60 12.02
N VAL A 528 3.47 -18.54 11.55
CA VAL A 528 4.36 -17.39 11.73
C VAL A 528 4.66 -16.79 10.38
N ARG A 529 4.46 -15.47 10.26
CA ARG A 529 4.79 -14.69 9.08
C ARG A 529 5.65 -13.50 9.46
N SER A 530 6.71 -13.26 8.73
CA SER A 530 7.58 -12.11 8.97
C SER A 530 7.95 -11.39 7.68
N ALA A 531 8.09 -10.07 7.77
CA ALA A 531 8.59 -9.22 6.71
C ALA A 531 9.57 -8.21 7.31
N LEU A 532 10.70 -8.02 6.63
CA LEU A 532 11.74 -7.05 6.98
C LEU A 532 12.07 -6.22 5.75
N THR A 533 12.24 -4.94 5.94
CA THR A 533 12.64 -3.99 4.89
C THR A 533 13.78 -3.12 5.40
N TRP A 534 14.82 -2.99 4.62
CA TRP A 534 15.88 -2.01 4.81
C TRP A 534 16.02 -1.17 3.55
N LEU A 535 15.92 0.18 3.69
CA LEU A 535 15.92 1.13 2.59
C LEU A 535 17.01 2.18 2.78
N ALA A 536 17.56 2.64 1.67
CA ALA A 536 18.38 3.84 1.55
C ALA A 536 17.78 4.74 0.45
N PRO A 537 16.63 5.43 0.73
CA PRO A 537 15.98 6.34 -0.20
C PRO A 537 16.60 7.73 -0.06
N GLN A 538 17.47 8.08 -0.99
CA GLN A 538 18.27 9.32 -0.92
C GLN A 538 18.01 10.22 -2.12
N ALA A 539 17.95 11.52 -1.87
CA ALA A 539 18.10 12.54 -2.90
C ALA A 539 19.49 12.44 -3.52
N ASP A 540 19.59 12.49 -4.84
CA ASP A 540 20.83 12.38 -5.64
C ASP A 540 21.00 13.59 -6.58
N GLY A 541 20.20 14.66 -6.38
CA GLY A 541 20.28 15.95 -7.07
C GLY A 541 21.39 16.85 -6.53
N GLU A 542 21.46 18.07 -7.03
CA GLU A 542 22.48 19.06 -6.60
C GLU A 542 22.16 19.64 -5.22
N VAL A 543 20.87 19.91 -4.99
CA VAL A 543 20.36 20.36 -3.69
C VAL A 543 19.96 19.14 -2.87
N ASN A 544 20.21 19.14 -1.56
CA ASN A 544 19.88 18.04 -0.65
C ASN A 544 20.58 16.70 -0.96
N HIS A 545 21.69 16.71 -1.70
CA HIS A 545 22.43 15.49 -2.04
C HIS A 545 22.76 14.64 -0.82
N GLY A 546 22.37 13.35 -0.85
CA GLY A 546 22.58 12.40 0.22
C GLY A 546 21.54 12.45 1.34
N ASN A 547 20.65 13.45 1.36
CA ASN A 547 19.55 13.52 2.31
C ASN A 547 18.52 12.41 2.06
N TRP A 548 17.84 12.00 3.12
CA TRP A 548 16.81 10.97 3.06
C TRP A 548 15.50 11.55 2.52
N LEU A 549 14.85 10.83 1.64
CA LEU A 549 13.53 11.24 1.16
C LEU A 549 12.53 11.26 2.35
N PRO A 550 11.63 12.27 2.40
CA PRO A 550 10.73 12.49 3.53
C PRO A 550 9.80 11.31 3.84
N ARG A 551 9.48 11.10 5.12
CA ARG A 551 8.47 10.15 5.63
C ARG A 551 8.76 8.67 5.39
N ARG A 552 9.93 8.27 4.85
CA ARG A 552 10.33 6.87 4.65
C ARG A 552 11.26 6.42 5.75
N ALA A 553 10.84 5.40 6.51
CA ALA A 553 11.73 4.76 7.48
C ALA A 553 12.78 3.92 6.76
N ARG A 554 14.03 3.99 7.23
CA ARG A 554 15.12 3.19 6.67
C ARG A 554 15.00 1.70 6.99
N GLN A 555 14.38 1.37 8.10
CA GLN A 555 14.17 0.00 8.55
C GLN A 555 12.73 -0.12 9.03
N SER A 556 12.09 -1.19 8.62
CA SER A 556 10.81 -1.61 9.16
C SER A 556 10.71 -3.12 9.17
N GLY A 557 9.91 -3.65 10.07
CA GLY A 557 9.66 -5.07 10.11
C GLY A 557 8.42 -5.41 10.89
N ARG A 558 7.80 -6.52 10.51
CA ARG A 558 6.62 -7.08 11.15
C ARG A 558 6.81 -8.58 11.35
N ILE A 559 6.32 -9.07 12.47
CA ILE A 559 6.19 -10.50 12.74
C ILE A 559 4.77 -10.72 13.26
N ASP A 560 4.03 -11.59 12.59
CA ASP A 560 2.72 -12.10 13.01
C ASP A 560 2.89 -13.55 13.46
N ALA A 561 2.28 -13.92 14.58
CA ALA A 561 2.20 -15.29 15.06
C ALA A 561 0.77 -15.59 15.49
N ASP A 562 0.17 -16.62 14.92
CA ASP A 562 -1.22 -17.03 15.14
C ASP A 562 -1.31 -18.52 15.41
N ARG A 563 -2.22 -18.92 16.32
CA ARG A 563 -2.51 -20.31 16.61
C ARG A 563 -3.99 -20.54 16.92
N ASN A 564 -4.53 -21.63 16.41
CA ASN A 564 -5.86 -22.11 16.80
C ASN A 564 -5.71 -23.24 17.84
N ILE A 565 -6.47 -23.16 18.93
CA ILE A 565 -6.49 -24.14 20.03
C ILE A 565 -7.96 -24.46 20.31
N GLY A 566 -8.49 -25.53 19.70
CA GLY A 566 -9.91 -25.85 19.73
C GLY A 566 -10.74 -24.72 19.13
N ALA A 567 -11.69 -24.19 19.90
CA ALA A 567 -12.53 -23.06 19.46
C ALA A 567 -11.85 -21.69 19.59
N PHE A 568 -10.66 -21.62 20.21
CA PHE A 568 -9.95 -20.37 20.40
C PHE A 568 -8.90 -20.15 19.32
N GLY A 569 -8.84 -18.92 18.79
CA GLY A 569 -7.70 -18.42 18.04
C GLY A 569 -6.98 -17.37 18.89
N ILE A 570 -5.67 -17.45 18.97
CA ILE A 570 -4.82 -16.46 19.63
C ILE A 570 -3.78 -15.96 18.65
N GLY A 571 -3.40 -14.70 18.76
CA GLY A 571 -2.36 -14.16 17.90
C GLY A 571 -1.72 -12.90 18.45
N ALA A 572 -0.55 -12.59 17.92
CA ALA A 572 0.20 -11.39 18.22
C ALA A 572 0.86 -10.85 16.95
N SER A 573 0.98 -9.52 16.85
CA SER A 573 1.78 -8.84 15.83
C SER A 573 2.78 -7.93 16.51
N LEU A 574 4.04 -8.08 16.16
CA LEU A 574 5.10 -7.15 16.53
C LEU A 574 5.51 -6.35 15.31
N PHE A 575 5.41 -5.04 15.40
CA PHE A 575 5.85 -4.12 14.35
C PHE A 575 6.93 -3.19 14.87
N GLY A 576 7.95 -2.93 14.05
CA GLY A 576 9.00 -1.95 14.33
C GLY A 576 9.27 -1.07 13.12
N SER A 577 9.48 0.21 13.36
CA SER A 577 9.86 1.20 12.35
C SER A 577 10.99 2.07 12.88
N GLY A 578 12.04 2.25 12.06
CA GLY A 578 13.15 3.15 12.35
C GLY A 578 12.75 4.63 12.27
N ALA A 579 13.67 5.49 12.66
CA ALA A 579 13.50 6.94 12.52
C ALA A 579 13.40 7.33 11.04
N ARG A 580 12.72 8.47 10.79
CA ARG A 580 12.55 9.10 9.47
C ARG A 580 12.65 10.61 9.60
N TYR A 581 12.73 11.32 8.49
CA TYR A 581 12.59 12.77 8.44
C TYR A 581 11.25 13.11 7.78
N ASP A 582 10.65 14.23 8.16
CA ASP A 582 9.41 14.71 7.55
C ASP A 582 9.68 15.63 6.36
N ASP A 583 10.84 16.26 6.32
CA ASP A 583 11.30 17.22 5.32
C ASP A 583 12.51 16.71 4.52
N LEU A 584 12.70 17.23 3.30
CA LEU A 584 13.82 16.87 2.43
C LEU A 584 15.17 17.44 2.91
N ALA A 585 15.16 18.55 3.67
CA ALA A 585 16.37 19.12 4.28
C ALA A 585 16.91 18.26 5.44
N ASN A 586 16.12 17.29 5.93
CA ASN A 586 16.41 16.41 7.04
C ASN A 586 16.60 17.15 8.38
N THR A 587 15.85 18.22 8.58
CA THR A 587 15.82 18.99 9.84
C THR A 587 14.80 18.45 10.82
N ASP A 588 13.64 17.97 10.34
CA ASP A 588 12.52 17.47 11.13
C ASP A 588 12.56 15.96 11.29
N ARG A 589 13.23 15.50 12.34
CA ARG A 589 13.42 14.08 12.60
C ARG A 589 12.31 13.50 13.48
N LEU A 590 11.59 12.49 12.97
CA LEU A 590 10.65 11.66 13.70
C LEU A 590 11.33 10.42 14.29
N ALA A 591 11.03 10.11 15.54
CA ALA A 591 11.63 8.97 16.24
C ALA A 591 11.10 7.63 15.70
N GLY A 592 11.94 6.60 15.76
CA GLY A 592 11.49 5.22 15.54
C GLY A 592 10.59 4.72 16.68
N TYR A 593 9.77 3.72 16.38
CA TYR A 593 8.82 3.15 17.33
C TYR A 593 8.62 1.65 17.12
N GLY A 594 8.10 0.99 18.17
CA GLY A 594 7.69 -0.41 18.14
C GLY A 594 6.28 -0.55 18.71
N LEU A 595 5.47 -1.41 18.11
CA LEU A 595 4.10 -1.70 18.50
C LEU A 595 3.92 -3.19 18.73
N LEU A 596 3.13 -3.54 19.74
CA LEU A 596 2.63 -4.88 19.97
C LEU A 596 1.10 -4.85 19.90
N ASP A 597 0.54 -5.68 19.03
CA ASP A 597 -0.89 -5.91 18.92
C ASP A 597 -1.19 -7.35 19.34
N LEU A 598 -2.24 -7.55 20.12
CA LEU A 598 -2.70 -8.86 20.59
C LEU A 598 -4.12 -9.10 20.11
N ARG A 599 -4.45 -10.35 19.81
CA ARG A 599 -5.77 -10.75 19.34
C ARG A 599 -6.20 -12.09 19.87
N VAL A 600 -7.49 -12.20 20.18
CA VAL A 600 -8.13 -13.44 20.57
C VAL A 600 -9.41 -13.58 19.76
N SER A 601 -9.74 -14.78 19.34
CA SER A 601 -11.03 -15.11 18.76
C SER A 601 -11.61 -16.36 19.42
N TYR A 602 -12.93 -16.45 19.45
CA TYR A 602 -13.67 -17.59 19.94
C TYR A 602 -14.76 -17.97 18.94
N ALA A 603 -14.68 -19.17 18.39
CA ALA A 603 -15.71 -19.75 17.55
C ALA A 603 -16.83 -20.27 18.48
N VAL A 604 -17.93 -19.52 18.59
CA VAL A 604 -19.11 -19.90 19.40
C VAL A 604 -19.72 -21.17 18.83
N ASN A 605 -19.79 -21.26 17.50
CA ASN A 605 -20.14 -22.43 16.71
C ASN A 605 -19.54 -22.27 15.30
N ALA A 606 -19.98 -23.10 14.34
CA ALA A 606 -19.47 -23.05 12.97
C ALA A 606 -19.72 -21.70 12.26
N ASP A 607 -20.80 -20.97 12.65
CA ASP A 607 -21.26 -19.77 11.96
C ASP A 607 -20.91 -18.47 12.70
N TRP A 608 -20.78 -18.52 14.02
CA TRP A 608 -20.59 -17.34 14.87
C TRP A 608 -19.20 -17.29 15.49
N LYS A 609 -18.55 -16.15 15.38
CA LYS A 609 -17.24 -15.88 15.96
C LYS A 609 -17.23 -14.54 16.72
N VAL A 610 -16.68 -14.56 17.91
CA VAL A 610 -16.35 -13.35 18.69
C VAL A 610 -14.85 -13.08 18.58
N GLN A 611 -14.45 -11.85 18.38
CA GLN A 611 -13.06 -11.44 18.22
C GLN A 611 -12.77 -10.23 19.10
N LEU A 612 -11.62 -10.22 19.76
CA LEU A 612 -11.11 -9.09 20.55
C LEU A 612 -9.70 -8.79 20.09
N ALA A 613 -9.49 -7.57 19.62
CA ALA A 613 -8.19 -7.02 19.29
C ALA A 613 -7.80 -5.95 20.32
N ALA A 614 -6.53 -5.95 20.72
CA ALA A 614 -5.89 -4.91 21.53
C ALA A 614 -4.67 -4.42 20.75
N ASN A 615 -4.76 -3.22 20.19
CA ASN A 615 -3.71 -2.63 19.38
C ASN A 615 -2.85 -1.69 20.21
N ASN A 616 -1.56 -1.57 19.87
CA ASN A 616 -0.60 -0.72 20.57
C ASN A 616 -0.65 -0.94 22.09
N VAL A 617 -0.54 -2.19 22.53
CA VAL A 617 -0.75 -2.63 23.92
C VAL A 617 0.07 -1.83 24.94
N PHE A 618 1.27 -1.38 24.54
CA PHE A 618 2.16 -0.59 25.39
C PHE A 618 1.87 0.91 25.37
N ASP A 619 0.80 1.34 24.72
CA ASP A 619 0.40 2.74 24.62
C ASP A 619 1.51 3.66 24.10
N ARG A 620 2.22 3.19 23.08
CA ARG A 620 3.32 3.96 22.50
C ARG A 620 2.78 5.18 21.75
N HIS A 621 3.22 6.36 22.13
CA HIS A 621 2.99 7.59 21.39
C HIS A 621 4.01 7.68 20.25
N TYR A 622 3.53 7.91 19.02
CA TYR A 622 4.36 8.00 17.83
C TYR A 622 3.69 8.82 16.74
N GLU A 623 4.50 9.29 15.81
CA GLU A 623 4.11 10.05 14.63
C GLU A 623 4.63 9.35 13.37
N THR A 624 3.89 9.47 12.27
CA THR A 624 4.30 9.02 10.94
C THR A 624 4.45 10.19 9.96
N ALA A 625 3.83 11.31 10.27
CA ALA A 625 4.01 12.65 9.72
C ALA A 625 4.16 13.62 10.88
N ARG A 626 4.96 14.66 10.71
CA ARG A 626 5.24 15.65 11.76
C ARG A 626 3.97 16.31 12.27
N TRP A 627 3.88 16.46 13.57
CA TRP A 627 2.76 17.05 14.29
C TRP A 627 1.46 16.23 14.26
N TYR A 628 1.46 14.99 13.74
CA TYR A 628 0.27 14.15 13.70
C TYR A 628 0.42 12.89 14.56
N ALA A 629 -0.22 12.90 15.72
CA ALA A 629 -0.30 11.75 16.61
C ALA A 629 -1.00 10.58 15.94
N GLN A 630 -0.55 9.39 16.28
CA GLN A 630 -1.23 8.15 15.91
C GLN A 630 -1.99 7.59 17.13
N PRO A 631 -3.04 6.78 16.92
CA PRO A 631 -3.82 6.23 18.03
C PRO A 631 -2.94 5.51 19.06
N GLY A 632 -3.18 5.80 20.33
CA GLY A 632 -2.62 5.08 21.45
C GLY A 632 -3.18 3.67 21.57
N ARG A 633 -3.09 3.07 22.76
CA ARG A 633 -3.69 1.75 23.01
C ARG A 633 -5.20 1.80 22.79
N ASN A 634 -5.69 0.90 21.94
CA ASN A 634 -7.10 0.81 21.61
C ASN A 634 -7.57 -0.64 21.52
N TYR A 635 -8.86 -0.84 21.67
CA TYR A 635 -9.51 -2.13 21.70
C TYR A 635 -10.66 -2.16 20.71
N LEU A 636 -10.89 -3.32 20.07
CA LEU A 636 -12.07 -3.57 19.24
C LEU A 636 -12.63 -4.95 19.55
N LEU A 637 -13.89 -5.01 19.92
CA LEU A 637 -14.68 -6.25 20.07
C LEU A 637 -15.57 -6.39 18.84
N THR A 638 -15.49 -7.54 18.17
CA THR A 638 -16.27 -7.83 16.96
C THR A 638 -17.06 -9.12 17.14
N LEU A 639 -18.33 -9.08 16.83
CA LEU A 639 -19.20 -10.25 16.62
C LEU A 639 -19.41 -10.44 15.13
N ARG A 640 -19.08 -11.63 14.62
CA ARG A 640 -19.20 -11.97 13.18
C ARG A 640 -20.10 -13.20 13.00
N TYR A 641 -21.00 -13.10 12.04
CA TYR A 641 -21.80 -14.21 11.52
C TYR A 641 -21.41 -14.49 10.08
N GLN A 642 -21.03 -15.70 9.79
CA GLN A 642 -20.74 -16.21 8.46
C GLN A 642 -20.96 -17.71 8.46
N PRO A 643 -22.05 -18.21 7.81
CA PRO A 643 -22.35 -19.64 7.77
C PRO A 643 -21.18 -20.46 7.23
N ALA A 644 -20.92 -21.60 7.86
CA ALA A 644 -19.99 -22.59 7.34
C ALA A 644 -20.56 -23.20 6.03
N HIS A 645 -19.71 -23.49 5.07
CA HIS A 645 -20.06 -24.05 3.75
C HIS A 645 -19.93 -25.56 3.72
#